data_c7c7f9bdaaf26b5b1350c31d5becbf4c
#
_entry.id   c7c7f9bdaaf26b5b1350c31d5becbf4c
#
_cell.length_a   1.000
_cell.length_b   1.000
_cell.length_c   1.000
_cell.angle_alpha   90.00
_cell.angle_beta   90.00
_cell.angle_gamma   90.00
#
_symmetry.space_group_name_H-M   'P 1'
#
loop_
_entity.id
_entity.type
_entity.pdbx_description
1 polymer ?
#
loop_
_entity_poly.entity_id
_entity_poly.type
_entity_poly.pdbx_seq_one_letter_code
_entity_poly.pdbx_strand_id
1 'polypeptide(L)'
;MHVSRLVYRGLTHYWRTNIAVVLGVATAVAVLAGALLVGDSVRGSLRDLVVQRLGRADQLILSSGFFREQLTGDLIADPAFAASVHGIVPLVVTEGVVTEQDSGRRAGKVQVYGVDSRFWTFHGVSSVAGPDDRDAFMSPALAAELFGSSGPGVGRTILVRVQRPSDMPLESLHGRKDDLGRTLRVTVRQVVPAAQMGEFSVDPRQGDVRAVFVPLSRMQRDLEIDGLINAALVSTVPGTDAIPALERMVRSAASLEDIGLRVRTLDARGVVEIGSDMGLLDDGRMAAVRQAISSSGTQAQEVFTYLANGLRIGDRDIPYSLVTAMDLHAIAPAAVASADKVPAIVLNRWAATELGANVGDPVAMEYYVWEDPGQLVTRSAEFRVAGIVPVDAADRDLAPVYPGISDSLSLRDWDPPFPLDLRRIRPVDEAYWEKYRTTPKAFVPLEVGQRLWRSRYGAVTSVRVAPLPGVSLLETRSQIEERLRASIDPLTMGIAIRDVRAQGLAASRGATDFGAYFVYFSFFLVVSALLLASLFFKLGIEQRVREVGLLRAVGFGPAAVRRLFTAEGLLLAIGGSALGVLGAISYAALLMLALRTWWVDAVGTTALTLHVSTSSLVAGAIGGIVAAVVCIWWTLRSLADISERSLLAGELASDAS
;
A
#
# COMPACT_ATOMS: atom_id res chain seq x y z
N MET A 1 70.43 -6.20 -22.39
CA MET A 1 69.33 -5.30 -22.91
C MET A 1 68.21 -5.29 -21.91
N HIS A 2 67.73 -4.10 -21.49
CA HIS A 2 66.61 -4.06 -20.53
C HIS A 2 65.30 -4.41 -21.26
N VAL A 3 64.57 -5.35 -20.74
CA VAL A 3 63.26 -5.81 -21.27
C VAL A 3 62.29 -4.65 -21.51
N SER A 4 62.34 -3.61 -20.67
CA SER A 4 61.51 -2.41 -20.79
C SER A 4 61.77 -1.61 -22.06
N ARG A 5 63.05 -1.57 -22.58
CA ARG A 5 63.33 -0.91 -23.84
C ARG A 5 62.81 -1.66 -25.08
N LEU A 6 62.78 -3.00 -24.99
CA LEU A 6 62.19 -3.84 -26.05
C LEU A 6 60.71 -3.64 -26.15
N VAL A 7 60.02 -3.64 -24.99
CA VAL A 7 58.55 -3.36 -24.92
C VAL A 7 58.23 -2.02 -25.52
N TYR A 8 58.96 -0.96 -25.10
CA TYR A 8 58.72 0.41 -25.59
C TYR A 8 58.89 0.54 -27.11
N ARG A 9 59.98 -0.07 -27.66
CA ARG A 9 60.23 -0.07 -29.10
C ARG A 9 59.18 -0.89 -29.86
N GLY A 10 58.75 -2.01 -29.33
CA GLY A 10 57.67 -2.84 -29.90
C GLY A 10 56.35 -2.06 -29.98
N LEU A 11 55.99 -1.37 -28.88
CA LEU A 11 54.75 -0.55 -28.83
C LEU A 11 54.78 0.58 -29.86
N THR A 12 55.94 1.27 -30.04
CA THR A 12 56.02 2.41 -30.96
C THR A 12 56.14 1.99 -32.44
N HIS A 13 56.84 0.90 -32.71
CA HIS A 13 57.04 0.44 -34.09
C HIS A 13 55.75 -0.14 -34.71
N TYR A 14 54.99 -0.93 -33.94
CA TYR A 14 53.77 -1.57 -34.37
C TYR A 14 52.50 -0.78 -33.95
N TRP A 15 52.58 0.54 -33.88
CA TRP A 15 51.52 1.41 -33.31
C TRP A 15 50.15 1.18 -33.97
N ARG A 16 50.05 0.92 -35.27
CA ARG A 16 48.80 0.73 -36.01
C ARG A 16 48.04 -0.50 -35.50
N THR A 17 48.72 -1.63 -35.37
CA THR A 17 48.13 -2.90 -34.85
C THR A 17 47.81 -2.76 -33.36
N ASN A 18 48.69 -2.10 -32.61
CA ASN A 18 48.51 -1.86 -31.19
C ASN A 18 47.30 -0.95 -30.90
N ILE A 19 47.06 0.06 -31.75
CA ILE A 19 45.83 0.89 -31.63
C ILE A 19 44.58 0.02 -31.84
N ALA A 20 44.57 -0.90 -32.82
CA ALA A 20 43.43 -1.77 -33.05
C ALA A 20 43.14 -2.67 -31.82
N VAL A 21 44.20 -3.20 -31.15
CA VAL A 21 44.05 -3.95 -29.91
C VAL A 21 43.52 -3.07 -28.80
N VAL A 22 44.08 -1.87 -28.63
CA VAL A 22 43.61 -0.89 -27.64
C VAL A 22 42.15 -0.54 -27.86
N LEU A 23 41.73 -0.29 -29.10
CA LEU A 23 40.33 0.02 -29.42
C LEU A 23 39.39 -1.17 -29.17
N GLY A 24 39.83 -2.39 -29.49
CA GLY A 24 39.05 -3.61 -29.19
C GLY A 24 38.83 -3.79 -27.68
N VAL A 25 39.90 -3.64 -26.90
CA VAL A 25 39.78 -3.70 -25.40
C VAL A 25 38.94 -2.52 -24.89
N ALA A 26 39.16 -1.33 -25.42
CA ALA A 26 38.38 -0.15 -25.02
C ALA A 26 36.87 -0.34 -25.28
N THR A 27 36.51 -0.91 -26.42
CA THR A 27 35.10 -1.23 -26.75
C THR A 27 34.53 -2.27 -25.79
N ALA A 28 35.28 -3.35 -25.50
CA ALA A 28 34.82 -4.37 -24.56
C ALA A 28 34.60 -3.80 -23.15
N VAL A 29 35.53 -2.98 -22.67
CA VAL A 29 35.43 -2.33 -21.36
C VAL A 29 34.31 -1.27 -21.34
N ALA A 30 34.18 -0.47 -22.41
CA ALA A 30 33.13 0.54 -22.53
C ALA A 30 31.73 -0.09 -22.45
N VAL A 31 31.50 -1.19 -23.15
CA VAL A 31 30.23 -1.90 -23.13
C VAL A 31 29.98 -2.59 -21.77
N LEU A 32 30.98 -3.28 -21.22
CA LEU A 32 30.82 -3.99 -19.95
C LEU A 32 30.61 -3.03 -18.78
N ALA A 33 31.50 -2.04 -18.61
CA ALA A 33 31.40 -1.05 -17.54
C ALA A 33 30.18 -0.15 -17.74
N GLY A 34 29.85 0.19 -18.99
CA GLY A 34 28.65 0.97 -19.30
C GLY A 34 27.35 0.23 -19.00
N ALA A 35 27.27 -1.08 -19.27
CA ALA A 35 26.11 -1.89 -18.90
C ALA A 35 25.91 -1.93 -17.35
N LEU A 36 27.00 -2.05 -16.60
CA LEU A 36 26.96 -1.97 -15.13
C LEU A 36 26.51 -0.57 -14.65
N LEU A 37 27.04 0.50 -15.27
CA LEU A 37 26.63 1.88 -14.95
C LEU A 37 25.15 2.14 -15.25
N VAL A 38 24.58 1.58 -16.32
CA VAL A 38 23.15 1.70 -16.61
C VAL A 38 22.34 1.04 -15.51
N GLY A 39 22.71 -0.16 -15.08
CA GLY A 39 22.05 -0.84 -13.97
C GLY A 39 22.07 -0.03 -12.67
N ASP A 40 23.23 0.52 -12.31
CA ASP A 40 23.36 1.38 -11.12
C ASP A 40 22.58 2.68 -11.27
N SER A 41 22.58 3.27 -12.47
CA SER A 41 21.84 4.51 -12.76
C SER A 41 20.34 4.33 -12.64
N VAL A 42 19.80 3.24 -13.15
CA VAL A 42 18.35 2.94 -13.02
C VAL A 42 18.00 2.74 -11.55
N ARG A 43 18.76 1.91 -10.81
CA ARG A 43 18.53 1.69 -9.37
C ARG A 43 18.68 2.98 -8.56
N GLY A 44 19.71 3.77 -8.83
CA GLY A 44 19.94 5.07 -8.20
C GLY A 44 18.78 6.04 -8.45
N SER A 45 18.36 6.16 -9.71
CA SER A 45 17.25 7.06 -10.09
C SER A 45 15.91 6.63 -9.43
N LEU A 46 15.61 5.34 -9.39
CA LEU A 46 14.40 4.85 -8.72
C LEU A 46 14.45 5.09 -7.20
N ARG A 47 15.63 4.95 -6.60
CA ARG A 47 15.85 5.28 -5.19
C ARG A 47 15.65 6.77 -4.92
N ASP A 48 16.23 7.62 -5.74
CA ASP A 48 16.10 9.08 -5.60
C ASP A 48 14.65 9.53 -5.78
N LEU A 49 13.92 8.91 -6.72
CA LEU A 49 12.50 9.15 -6.93
C LEU A 49 11.67 8.80 -5.69
N VAL A 50 11.94 7.67 -5.04
CA VAL A 50 11.28 7.26 -3.78
C VAL A 50 11.59 8.27 -2.68
N VAL A 51 12.86 8.65 -2.51
CA VAL A 51 13.28 9.63 -1.48
C VAL A 51 12.61 10.97 -1.72
N GLN A 52 12.57 11.44 -2.97
CA GLN A 52 11.94 12.70 -3.35
C GLN A 52 10.43 12.67 -3.07
N ARG A 53 9.73 11.59 -3.42
CA ARG A 53 8.28 11.46 -3.25
C ARG A 53 7.86 11.29 -1.79
N LEU A 54 8.65 10.60 -0.99
CA LEU A 54 8.40 10.46 0.45
C LEU A 54 8.84 11.69 1.25
N GLY A 55 9.77 12.48 0.73
CA GLY A 55 10.34 13.62 1.45
C GLY A 55 10.92 13.21 2.80
N ARG A 56 10.43 13.80 3.90
CA ARG A 56 10.85 13.48 5.26
C ARG A 56 10.04 12.38 5.94
N ALA A 57 9.05 11.80 5.26
CA ALA A 57 8.28 10.70 5.83
C ALA A 57 9.13 9.43 5.87
N ASP A 58 9.33 8.90 7.07
CA ASP A 58 10.01 7.62 7.31
C ASP A 58 8.98 6.53 7.56
N GLN A 59 7.98 6.84 8.40
CA GLN A 59 6.94 5.91 8.79
C GLN A 59 5.56 6.53 8.59
N LEU A 60 4.57 5.66 8.51
CA LEU A 60 3.16 6.00 8.35
C LEU A 60 2.34 5.25 9.39
N ILE A 61 1.67 5.98 10.26
CA ILE A 61 0.58 5.44 11.07
C ILE A 61 -0.67 5.50 10.21
N LEU A 62 -1.36 4.39 10.04
CA LEU A 62 -2.57 4.29 9.22
C LEU A 62 -3.62 3.44 9.90
N SER A 63 -4.89 3.68 9.55
CA SER A 63 -6.00 2.83 9.95
C SER A 63 -6.83 2.42 8.73
N SER A 64 -7.41 1.25 8.79
CA SER A 64 -8.41 0.81 7.81
C SER A 64 -9.72 1.61 7.89
N GLY A 65 -10.00 2.19 9.05
CA GLY A 65 -11.05 3.15 9.31
C GLY A 65 -10.48 4.55 9.57
N PHE A 66 -11.04 5.22 10.57
CA PHE A 66 -10.58 6.53 11.03
C PHE A 66 -10.15 6.47 12.48
N PHE A 67 -9.25 7.38 12.86
CA PHE A 67 -8.88 7.64 14.24
C PHE A 67 -8.84 9.15 14.48
N ARG A 68 -8.86 9.56 15.76
CA ARG A 68 -8.89 10.98 16.13
C ARG A 68 -7.62 11.70 15.66
N GLU A 69 -7.77 12.86 15.04
CA GLU A 69 -6.64 13.75 14.76
C GLU A 69 -5.85 14.08 16.03
N GLN A 70 -6.56 14.17 17.16
CA GLN A 70 -5.98 14.43 18.49
C GLN A 70 -4.94 13.39 18.91
N LEU A 71 -5.02 12.15 18.42
CA LEU A 71 -4.01 11.12 18.68
C LEU A 71 -2.60 11.60 18.30
N THR A 72 -2.46 12.39 17.23
CA THR A 72 -1.15 12.95 16.85
C THR A 72 -0.62 13.93 17.90
N GLY A 73 -1.50 14.71 18.51
CA GLY A 73 -1.19 15.59 19.64
C GLY A 73 -0.81 14.82 20.90
N ASP A 74 -1.56 13.77 21.20
CA ASP A 74 -1.31 12.89 22.35
C ASP A 74 0.07 12.20 22.22
N LEU A 75 0.44 11.78 21.01
CA LEU A 75 1.77 11.22 20.71
C LEU A 75 2.89 12.25 20.90
N ILE A 76 2.70 13.50 20.45
CA ILE A 76 3.68 14.60 20.63
C ILE A 76 3.90 14.89 22.11
N ALA A 77 2.86 14.76 22.93
CA ALA A 77 2.92 15.01 24.37
C ALA A 77 3.66 13.90 25.15
N ASP A 78 3.92 12.74 24.53
CA ASP A 78 4.66 11.65 25.18
C ASP A 78 6.12 12.05 25.42
N PRO A 79 6.66 11.90 26.64
CA PRO A 79 8.06 12.25 26.95
C PRO A 79 9.10 11.52 26.09
N ALA A 80 8.78 10.34 25.57
CA ALA A 80 9.67 9.56 24.71
C ALA A 80 9.65 10.03 23.23
N PHE A 81 8.71 10.90 22.85
CA PHE A 81 8.54 11.34 21.47
C PHE A 81 9.82 11.96 20.89
N ALA A 82 10.35 12.99 21.54
CA ALA A 82 11.51 13.74 21.03
C ALA A 82 12.80 12.91 20.92
N ALA A 83 12.88 11.78 21.62
CA ALA A 83 14.04 10.88 21.55
C ALA A 83 14.06 10.04 20.27
N SER A 84 12.91 9.79 19.65
CA SER A 84 12.76 8.88 18.51
C SER A 84 12.13 9.53 17.28
N VAL A 85 11.39 10.63 17.46
CA VAL A 85 10.57 11.26 16.42
C VAL A 85 10.90 12.74 16.31
N HIS A 86 11.14 13.21 15.08
CA HIS A 86 11.33 14.63 14.78
C HIS A 86 10.01 15.37 14.59
N GLY A 87 9.01 14.71 14.06
CA GLY A 87 7.72 15.32 13.79
C GLY A 87 6.69 14.32 13.29
N ILE A 88 5.43 14.69 13.50
CA ILE A 88 4.28 13.95 13.03
C ILE A 88 3.28 14.93 12.41
N VAL A 89 2.61 14.53 11.33
CA VAL A 89 1.58 15.34 10.68
C VAL A 89 0.38 14.50 10.30
N PRO A 90 -0.84 14.93 10.67
CA PRO A 90 -2.08 14.26 10.31
C PRO A 90 -2.44 14.51 8.84
N LEU A 91 -3.07 13.53 8.20
CA LEU A 91 -3.66 13.68 6.88
C LEU A 91 -4.80 12.69 6.65
N VAL A 92 -5.65 12.99 5.67
CA VAL A 92 -6.60 12.03 5.13
C VAL A 92 -6.11 11.60 3.75
N VAL A 93 -5.96 10.30 3.54
CA VAL A 93 -5.53 9.71 2.27
C VAL A 93 -6.65 8.88 1.68
N THR A 94 -7.00 9.14 0.43
CA THR A 94 -7.97 8.34 -0.31
C THR A 94 -7.66 8.35 -1.80
N GLU A 95 -8.29 7.46 -2.55
CA GLU A 95 -8.23 7.45 -4.01
C GLU A 95 -9.53 7.98 -4.59
N GLY A 96 -9.46 8.71 -5.70
CA GLY A 96 -10.63 9.30 -6.32
C GLY A 96 -10.54 9.47 -7.82
N VAL A 97 -11.61 10.06 -8.36
CA VAL A 97 -11.70 10.48 -9.76
C VAL A 97 -11.82 12.00 -9.78
N VAL A 98 -10.96 12.65 -10.54
CA VAL A 98 -11.01 14.10 -10.73
C VAL A 98 -11.56 14.43 -12.11
N THR A 99 -12.55 15.31 -12.15
CA THR A 99 -13.19 15.78 -13.40
C THR A 99 -13.02 17.28 -13.50
N GLU A 100 -12.51 17.77 -14.62
CA GLU A 100 -12.52 19.20 -14.92
C GLU A 100 -13.94 19.63 -15.31
N GLN A 101 -14.45 20.68 -14.66
CA GLN A 101 -15.88 21.02 -14.74
C GLN A 101 -16.32 21.44 -16.13
N ASP A 102 -15.51 22.22 -16.87
CA ASP A 102 -15.92 22.83 -18.15
C ASP A 102 -15.76 21.86 -19.33
N SER A 103 -14.63 21.13 -19.40
CA SER A 103 -14.34 20.20 -20.49
C SER A 103 -14.89 18.79 -20.26
N GLY A 104 -15.21 18.44 -19.01
CA GLY A 104 -15.61 17.08 -18.64
C GLY A 104 -14.49 16.06 -18.69
N ARG A 105 -13.23 16.46 -18.90
CA ARG A 105 -12.06 15.55 -18.85
C ARG A 105 -11.91 14.93 -17.47
N ARG A 106 -11.57 13.64 -17.45
CA ARG A 106 -11.50 12.86 -16.21
C ARG A 106 -10.16 12.19 -16.07
N ALA A 107 -9.63 12.19 -14.84
CA ALA A 107 -8.49 11.40 -14.43
C ALA A 107 -8.92 10.45 -13.30
N GLY A 108 -8.67 9.15 -13.50
CA GLY A 108 -8.94 8.13 -12.49
C GLY A 108 -7.70 7.77 -11.68
N LYS A 109 -7.90 7.04 -10.58
CA LYS A 109 -6.83 6.60 -9.67
C LYS A 109 -5.94 7.77 -9.18
N VAL A 110 -6.60 8.90 -8.89
CA VAL A 110 -5.94 10.09 -8.36
C VAL A 110 -5.79 9.93 -6.86
N GLN A 111 -4.58 10.16 -6.35
CA GLN A 111 -4.34 10.22 -4.91
C GLN A 111 -4.89 11.54 -4.38
N VAL A 112 -5.82 11.48 -3.44
CA VAL A 112 -6.44 12.66 -2.84
C VAL A 112 -5.93 12.77 -1.40
N TYR A 113 -5.26 13.87 -1.12
CA TYR A 113 -4.68 14.16 0.19
C TYR A 113 -5.42 15.33 0.83
N GLY A 114 -6.08 15.09 1.97
CA GLY A 114 -6.55 16.13 2.87
C GLY A 114 -5.39 16.57 3.76
N VAL A 115 -4.88 17.78 3.54
CA VAL A 115 -3.68 18.30 4.23
C VAL A 115 -3.86 19.77 4.61
N ASP A 116 -3.03 20.24 5.52
CA ASP A 116 -2.91 21.66 5.87
C ASP A 116 -1.44 22.15 5.80
N SER A 117 -1.15 23.34 6.29
CA SER A 117 0.19 23.92 6.26
C SER A 117 1.25 23.08 6.98
N ARG A 118 0.85 22.26 7.97
CA ARG A 118 1.75 21.35 8.71
C ARG A 118 2.44 20.36 7.78
N PHE A 119 1.76 19.93 6.69
CA PHE A 119 2.32 18.99 5.72
C PHE A 119 3.58 19.54 5.05
N TRP A 120 3.54 20.77 4.51
CA TRP A 120 4.70 21.37 3.86
C TRP A 120 5.81 21.74 4.85
N THR A 121 5.43 22.23 6.04
CA THR A 121 6.38 22.49 7.13
C THR A 121 7.11 21.22 7.55
N PHE A 122 6.39 20.11 7.68
CA PHE A 122 6.96 18.79 7.97
C PHE A 122 8.02 18.39 6.93
N HIS A 123 7.76 18.60 5.65
CA HIS A 123 8.70 18.29 4.57
C HIS A 123 9.81 19.36 4.40
N GLY A 124 9.77 20.46 5.14
CA GLY A 124 10.74 21.55 5.05
C GLY A 124 10.56 22.46 3.83
N VAL A 125 9.34 22.49 3.28
CA VAL A 125 8.98 23.34 2.14
C VAL A 125 8.27 24.58 2.66
N SER A 126 9.01 25.66 2.86
CA SER A 126 8.44 26.92 3.36
C SER A 126 7.80 27.81 2.28
N SER A 127 8.02 27.49 1.02
CA SER A 127 7.51 28.27 -0.13
C SER A 127 6.05 27.99 -0.48
N VAL A 128 5.42 27.00 0.16
CA VAL A 128 4.04 26.57 -0.08
C VAL A 128 3.25 26.67 1.22
N ALA A 129 2.25 27.53 1.26
CA ALA A 129 1.43 27.74 2.47
C ALA A 129 0.37 26.65 2.71
N GLY A 130 0.07 25.83 1.72
CA GLY A 130 -1.02 24.85 1.73
C GLY A 130 -2.30 25.40 1.10
N PRO A 131 -3.22 24.49 0.69
CA PRO A 131 -4.54 24.88 0.18
C PRO A 131 -5.42 25.37 1.33
N ASP A 132 -6.28 26.35 1.06
CA ASP A 132 -7.22 26.92 2.02
C ASP A 132 -8.62 26.98 1.41
N ASP A 133 -9.63 26.90 2.26
CA ASP A 133 -11.07 26.91 1.94
C ASP A 133 -11.47 26.00 0.75
N ARG A 134 -11.57 26.56 -0.45
CA ARG A 134 -11.95 25.85 -1.68
C ARG A 134 -10.81 25.67 -2.66
N ASP A 135 -9.61 26.01 -2.25
CA ASP A 135 -8.42 25.85 -3.08
C ASP A 135 -7.98 24.39 -3.14
N ALA A 136 -7.38 24.00 -4.24
CA ALA A 136 -6.70 22.73 -4.39
C ALA A 136 -5.35 22.93 -5.05
N PHE A 137 -4.38 22.13 -4.64
CA PHE A 137 -3.11 21.98 -5.32
C PHE A 137 -3.07 20.64 -6.04
N MET A 138 -2.32 20.56 -7.14
CA MET A 138 -2.23 19.30 -7.88
C MET A 138 -0.83 19.02 -8.38
N SER A 139 -0.59 17.75 -8.70
CA SER A 139 0.64 17.30 -9.34
C SER A 139 0.71 17.76 -10.79
N PRO A 140 1.94 17.92 -11.37
CA PRO A 140 2.10 18.25 -12.78
C PRO A 140 1.47 17.21 -13.72
N ALA A 141 1.55 15.92 -13.38
CA ALA A 141 0.97 14.85 -14.18
C ALA A 141 -0.56 14.93 -14.25
N LEU A 142 -1.22 15.22 -13.11
CA LEU A 142 -2.67 15.41 -13.09
C LEU A 142 -3.09 16.65 -13.89
N ALA A 143 -2.33 17.75 -13.77
CA ALA A 143 -2.58 18.97 -14.55
C ALA A 143 -2.45 18.72 -16.07
N ALA A 144 -1.41 18.00 -16.49
CA ALA A 144 -1.20 17.64 -17.89
C ALA A 144 -2.33 16.76 -18.45
N GLU A 145 -2.83 15.80 -17.66
CA GLU A 145 -3.94 14.92 -18.07
C GLU A 145 -5.27 15.67 -18.20
N LEU A 146 -5.60 16.53 -17.25
CA LEU A 146 -6.86 17.27 -17.24
C LEU A 146 -6.87 18.44 -18.20
N PHE A 147 -5.77 19.19 -18.32
CA PHE A 147 -5.75 20.45 -19.08
C PHE A 147 -4.95 20.37 -20.37
N GLY A 148 -4.03 19.41 -20.53
CA GLY A 148 -3.24 19.24 -21.76
C GLY A 148 -2.51 20.52 -22.17
N SER A 149 -2.68 20.93 -23.43
CA SER A 149 -2.09 22.16 -23.98
C SER A 149 -2.76 23.47 -23.51
N SER A 150 -3.87 23.40 -22.78
CA SER A 150 -4.63 24.57 -22.32
C SER A 150 -4.01 25.28 -21.11
N GLY A 151 -2.79 24.93 -20.74
CA GLY A 151 -2.03 25.51 -19.63
C GLY A 151 -2.21 24.74 -18.31
N PRO A 152 -1.67 25.23 -17.20
CA PRO A 152 -1.60 24.51 -15.93
C PRO A 152 -2.95 24.41 -15.19
N GLY A 153 -4.04 24.97 -15.74
CA GLY A 153 -5.37 24.89 -15.15
C GLY A 153 -5.61 25.73 -13.90
N VAL A 154 -4.70 26.62 -13.54
CA VAL A 154 -4.87 27.53 -12.39
C VAL A 154 -6.09 28.40 -12.56
N GLY A 155 -6.93 28.50 -11.53
CA GLY A 155 -8.21 29.21 -11.53
C GLY A 155 -9.39 28.38 -12.03
N ARG A 156 -9.19 27.18 -12.58
CA ARG A 156 -10.26 26.29 -13.03
C ARG A 156 -10.85 25.49 -11.89
N THR A 157 -12.14 25.18 -12.03
CA THR A 157 -12.85 24.34 -11.06
C THR A 157 -12.74 22.87 -11.44
N ILE A 158 -12.40 22.05 -10.45
CA ILE A 158 -12.38 20.61 -10.56
C ILE A 158 -13.35 19.97 -9.57
N LEU A 159 -13.91 18.84 -9.95
CA LEU A 159 -14.77 18.01 -9.13
C LEU A 159 -13.97 16.77 -8.72
N VAL A 160 -13.63 16.68 -7.44
CA VAL A 160 -12.88 15.57 -6.86
C VAL A 160 -13.88 14.61 -6.23
N ARG A 161 -14.17 13.50 -6.91
CA ARG A 161 -15.06 12.46 -6.40
C ARG A 161 -14.23 11.42 -5.69
N VAL A 162 -14.42 11.33 -4.39
CA VAL A 162 -13.77 10.33 -3.53
C VAL A 162 -14.81 9.36 -2.98
N GLN A 163 -14.41 8.13 -2.74
CA GLN A 163 -15.23 7.25 -1.92
C GLN A 163 -15.25 7.81 -0.50
N ARG A 164 -16.45 7.91 0.08
CA ARG A 164 -16.57 8.14 1.51
C ARG A 164 -16.00 6.89 2.19
N PRO A 165 -14.92 7.02 2.95
CA PRO A 165 -14.46 5.90 3.75
C PRO A 165 -15.59 5.54 4.72
N SER A 166 -16.01 4.28 4.71
CA SER A 166 -17.01 3.76 5.61
C SER A 166 -16.37 2.70 6.48
N ASP A 167 -16.51 2.83 7.78
CA ASP A 167 -16.12 1.79 8.72
C ASP A 167 -16.95 0.51 8.52
N MET A 168 -18.11 0.64 7.88
CA MET A 168 -18.96 -0.49 7.52
C MET A 168 -18.61 -1.00 6.10
N PRO A 169 -18.21 -2.27 5.98
CA PRO A 169 -17.93 -2.87 4.68
C PRO A 169 -19.16 -2.86 3.77
N LEU A 170 -18.97 -2.58 2.48
CA LEU A 170 -20.05 -2.54 1.48
C LEU A 170 -20.85 -3.86 1.36
N GLU A 171 -20.21 -4.97 1.71
CA GLU A 171 -20.81 -6.30 1.75
C GLU A 171 -21.56 -6.57 3.06
N SER A 172 -21.62 -5.61 3.97
CA SER A 172 -22.44 -5.68 5.17
C SER A 172 -23.83 -5.16 4.86
N LEU A 173 -24.86 -5.89 5.36
CA LEU A 173 -26.25 -5.40 5.30
C LEU A 173 -26.48 -4.13 6.14
N HIS A 174 -25.47 -3.69 6.88
CA HIS A 174 -25.48 -2.50 7.71
C HIS A 174 -24.93 -1.27 6.97
N GLY A 175 -24.45 -1.42 5.70
CA GLY A 175 -23.90 -0.33 4.89
C GLY A 175 -24.97 0.44 4.11
N ARG A 176 -24.61 1.59 3.52
CA ARG A 176 -25.46 2.43 2.65
C ARG A 176 -25.09 2.20 1.18
N LYS A 177 -26.07 2.02 0.29
CA LYS A 177 -25.84 1.63 -1.11
C LYS A 177 -25.30 2.75 -1.99
N ASP A 178 -25.80 3.95 -1.88
CA ASP A 178 -25.61 5.02 -2.87
C ASP A 178 -24.67 6.16 -2.43
N ASP A 179 -24.18 6.16 -1.19
CA ASP A 179 -23.31 7.23 -0.69
C ASP A 179 -21.81 6.89 -0.83
N LEU A 180 -21.47 6.12 -1.89
CA LEU A 180 -20.11 5.66 -2.17
C LEU A 180 -19.18 6.78 -2.67
N GLY A 181 -19.69 7.95 -2.98
CA GLY A 181 -18.88 9.01 -3.54
C GLY A 181 -19.34 10.39 -3.14
N ARG A 182 -18.56 11.05 -2.32
CA ARG A 182 -18.68 12.51 -2.12
C ARG A 182 -17.90 13.25 -3.18
N THR A 183 -18.46 14.35 -3.65
CA THR A 183 -17.83 15.22 -4.65
C THR A 183 -17.44 16.54 -4.00
N LEU A 184 -16.13 16.76 -3.86
CA LEU A 184 -15.59 18.03 -3.44
C LEU A 184 -15.45 18.92 -4.67
N ARG A 185 -16.06 20.11 -4.64
CA ARG A 185 -15.87 21.14 -5.66
C ARG A 185 -14.81 22.11 -5.19
N VAL A 186 -13.65 22.10 -5.88
CA VAL A 186 -12.49 22.92 -5.52
C VAL A 186 -11.91 23.63 -6.74
N THR A 187 -11.18 24.71 -6.48
CA THR A 187 -10.52 25.53 -7.53
C THR A 187 -9.02 25.27 -7.49
N VAL A 188 -8.43 25.00 -8.64
CA VAL A 188 -6.98 24.79 -8.77
C VAL A 188 -6.26 26.09 -8.48
N ARG A 189 -5.57 26.17 -7.37
CA ARG A 189 -4.77 27.33 -6.99
C ARG A 189 -3.34 27.26 -7.49
N GLN A 190 -2.77 26.06 -7.47
CA GLN A 190 -1.37 25.86 -7.84
C GLN A 190 -1.14 24.45 -8.38
N VAL A 191 -0.25 24.34 -9.39
CA VAL A 191 0.41 23.09 -9.76
C VAL A 191 1.74 23.05 -9.03
N VAL A 192 1.87 22.09 -8.11
CA VAL A 192 3.05 22.01 -7.23
C VAL A 192 4.11 21.13 -7.89
N PRO A 193 5.34 21.64 -8.10
CA PRO A 193 6.43 20.84 -8.65
C PRO A 193 6.79 19.64 -7.77
N ALA A 194 7.37 18.60 -8.37
CA ALA A 194 7.85 17.40 -7.65
C ALA A 194 8.82 17.77 -6.51
N ALA A 195 9.71 18.75 -6.73
CA ALA A 195 10.65 19.24 -5.72
C ALA A 195 9.98 19.90 -4.50
N GLN A 196 8.70 20.28 -4.62
CA GLN A 196 7.88 20.88 -3.56
C GLN A 196 6.78 19.93 -3.08
N MET A 197 6.99 18.63 -3.18
CA MET A 197 6.06 17.56 -2.78
C MET A 197 4.82 17.41 -3.67
N GLY A 198 4.78 17.99 -4.87
CA GLY A 198 3.65 17.82 -5.79
C GLY A 198 3.45 16.38 -6.28
N GLU A 199 4.48 15.55 -6.23
CA GLU A 199 4.43 14.12 -6.53
C GLU A 199 4.53 13.25 -5.27
N PHE A 200 4.09 13.76 -4.12
CA PHE A 200 4.07 12.98 -2.89
C PHE A 200 3.28 11.67 -3.07
N SER A 201 3.85 10.59 -2.60
CA SER A 201 3.18 9.27 -2.59
C SER A 201 3.73 8.42 -1.45
N VAL A 202 2.84 7.88 -0.65
CA VAL A 202 3.17 6.92 0.42
C VAL A 202 3.39 5.50 -0.10
N ASP A 203 2.88 5.21 -1.29
CA ASP A 203 3.06 3.91 -1.94
C ASP A 203 4.15 3.99 -3.01
N PRO A 204 5.02 2.98 -3.10
CA PRO A 204 6.06 2.94 -4.13
C PRO A 204 5.43 2.86 -5.52
N ARG A 205 5.67 3.87 -6.36
CA ARG A 205 5.21 3.93 -7.75
C ARG A 205 6.36 4.35 -8.65
N GLN A 206 6.50 3.72 -9.81
CA GLN A 206 7.52 4.10 -10.81
C GLN A 206 6.99 5.15 -11.78
N GLY A 207 5.71 5.08 -12.14
CA GLY A 207 5.07 6.05 -13.05
C GLY A 207 4.75 7.39 -12.40
N ASP A 208 4.17 8.28 -13.20
CA ASP A 208 3.76 9.62 -12.77
C ASP A 208 2.71 9.56 -11.65
N VAL A 209 2.85 10.43 -10.66
CA VAL A 209 1.92 10.54 -9.55
C VAL A 209 0.83 11.55 -9.88
N ARG A 210 -0.40 11.05 -9.99
CA ARG A 210 -1.60 11.90 -10.07
C ARG A 210 -2.06 12.18 -8.65
N ALA A 211 -1.79 13.36 -8.16
CA ALA A 211 -2.15 13.78 -6.81
C ALA A 211 -2.91 15.10 -6.81
N VAL A 212 -3.88 15.20 -5.91
CA VAL A 212 -4.57 16.45 -5.58
C VAL A 212 -4.52 16.64 -4.07
N PHE A 213 -4.19 17.85 -3.64
CA PHE A 213 -4.12 18.24 -2.24
C PHE A 213 -5.27 19.22 -1.97
N VAL A 214 -6.11 18.88 -1.02
CA VAL A 214 -7.27 19.68 -0.60
C VAL A 214 -7.15 20.03 0.88
N PRO A 215 -7.78 21.10 1.37
CA PRO A 215 -7.72 21.44 2.79
C PRO A 215 -8.24 20.29 3.66
N LEU A 216 -7.49 19.89 4.69
CA LEU A 216 -7.87 18.82 5.61
C LEU A 216 -9.24 19.08 6.24
N SER A 217 -9.46 20.28 6.79
CA SER A 217 -10.72 20.67 7.41
C SER A 217 -11.91 20.66 6.45
N ARG A 218 -11.68 20.95 5.16
CA ARG A 218 -12.71 20.86 4.13
C ARG A 218 -13.05 19.41 3.84
N MET A 219 -12.02 18.57 3.67
CA MET A 219 -12.20 17.14 3.40
C MET A 219 -12.92 16.46 4.57
N GLN A 220 -12.55 16.79 5.81
CA GLN A 220 -13.22 16.28 6.99
C GLN A 220 -14.72 16.63 7.01
N ARG A 221 -15.08 17.88 6.76
CA ARG A 221 -16.49 18.31 6.71
C ARG A 221 -17.28 17.67 5.57
N ASP A 222 -16.71 17.66 4.35
CA ASP A 222 -17.43 17.15 3.17
C ASP A 222 -17.61 15.61 3.23
N LEU A 223 -16.73 14.91 3.94
CA LEU A 223 -16.80 13.47 4.20
C LEU A 223 -17.56 13.13 5.50
N GLU A 224 -17.98 14.14 6.28
CA GLU A 224 -18.65 13.96 7.59
C GLU A 224 -17.79 13.15 8.58
N ILE A 225 -16.49 13.48 8.66
CA ILE A 225 -15.48 12.86 9.54
C ILE A 225 -14.75 13.94 10.35
N ASP A 226 -15.47 14.90 10.91
CA ASP A 226 -14.89 16.03 11.64
C ASP A 226 -13.95 15.56 12.76
N GLY A 227 -12.71 16.10 12.76
CA GLY A 227 -11.67 15.74 13.73
C GLY A 227 -11.09 14.33 13.57
N LEU A 228 -11.42 13.61 12.49
CA LEU A 228 -10.90 12.28 12.20
C LEU A 228 -9.95 12.30 11.02
N ILE A 229 -8.98 11.39 11.05
CA ILE A 229 -8.00 11.14 10.01
C ILE A 229 -7.82 9.63 9.84
N ASN A 230 -7.23 9.20 8.73
CA ASN A 230 -6.90 7.79 8.52
C ASN A 230 -5.39 7.54 8.37
N ALA A 231 -4.58 8.61 8.39
CA ALA A 231 -3.13 8.50 8.26
C ALA A 231 -2.41 9.62 9.03
N ALA A 232 -1.20 9.32 9.52
CA ALA A 232 -0.27 10.31 10.03
C ALA A 232 1.16 9.98 9.58
N LEU A 233 1.84 10.95 8.96
CA LEU A 233 3.24 10.82 8.56
C LEU A 233 4.15 11.06 9.76
N VAL A 234 5.19 10.26 9.87
CA VAL A 234 6.18 10.37 10.96
C VAL A 234 7.57 10.51 10.36
N SER A 235 8.32 11.49 10.84
CA SER A 235 9.75 11.65 10.57
C SER A 235 10.54 11.24 11.81
N THR A 236 11.52 10.37 11.65
CA THR A 236 12.26 9.78 12.75
C THR A 236 13.64 10.41 12.95
N VAL A 237 14.20 10.26 14.14
CA VAL A 237 15.57 10.67 14.42
C VAL A 237 16.53 9.71 13.70
N PRO A 238 17.48 10.21 12.88
CA PRO A 238 18.40 9.36 12.15
C PRO A 238 19.19 8.39 13.05
N GLY A 239 19.24 7.12 12.65
CA GLY A 239 19.99 6.08 13.38
C GLY A 239 19.23 5.46 14.55
N THR A 240 17.97 5.84 14.80
CA THR A 240 17.13 5.19 15.81
C THR A 240 16.18 4.19 15.15
N ASP A 241 15.96 3.04 15.80
CA ASP A 241 14.83 2.17 15.48
C ASP A 241 13.58 2.72 16.19
N ALA A 242 12.85 3.58 15.48
CA ALA A 242 11.71 4.30 16.05
C ALA A 242 10.43 3.46 16.12
N ILE A 243 10.33 2.34 15.40
CA ILE A 243 9.10 1.52 15.35
C ILE A 243 8.69 1.04 16.74
N PRO A 244 9.57 0.39 17.55
CA PRO A 244 9.16 -0.07 18.88
C PRO A 244 8.77 1.07 19.84
N ALA A 245 9.35 2.25 19.64
CA ALA A 245 8.99 3.43 20.43
C ALA A 245 7.60 3.95 20.04
N LEU A 246 7.33 4.09 18.74
CA LEU A 246 6.02 4.50 18.21
C LEU A 246 4.91 3.51 18.60
N GLU A 247 5.19 2.21 18.51
CA GLU A 247 4.23 1.17 18.92
C GLU A 247 3.85 1.32 20.40
N ARG A 248 4.81 1.56 21.28
CA ARG A 248 4.54 1.79 22.71
C ARG A 248 3.72 3.06 22.93
N MET A 249 4.10 4.16 22.25
CA MET A 249 3.38 5.43 22.34
C MET A 249 1.94 5.29 21.84
N VAL A 250 1.71 4.62 20.70
CA VAL A 250 0.37 4.36 20.17
C VAL A 250 -0.45 3.51 21.16
N ARG A 251 0.14 2.45 21.73
CA ARG A 251 -0.56 1.64 22.74
C ARG A 251 -0.96 2.44 23.97
N SER A 252 -0.18 3.43 24.38
CA SER A 252 -0.48 4.25 25.57
C SER A 252 -1.46 5.38 25.26
N ALA A 253 -1.41 5.98 24.07
CA ALA A 253 -2.18 7.17 23.71
C ALA A 253 -3.52 6.85 23.02
N ALA A 254 -3.63 5.70 22.35
CA ALA A 254 -4.85 5.34 21.64
C ALA A 254 -6.04 5.16 22.59
N SER A 255 -7.17 5.72 22.20
CA SER A 255 -8.46 5.56 22.87
C SER A 255 -9.28 4.44 22.20
N LEU A 256 -10.39 4.08 22.84
CA LEU A 256 -11.33 3.12 22.26
C LEU A 256 -11.95 3.61 20.94
N GLU A 257 -12.14 4.93 20.82
CA GLU A 257 -12.64 5.56 19.60
C GLU A 257 -11.68 5.40 18.41
N ASP A 258 -10.36 5.43 18.66
CA ASP A 258 -9.33 5.27 17.62
C ASP A 258 -9.34 3.87 16.99
N ILE A 259 -10.00 2.91 17.63
CA ILE A 259 -10.16 1.54 17.15
C ILE A 259 -11.63 1.21 16.83
N GLY A 260 -12.49 2.24 16.73
CA GLY A 260 -13.91 2.10 16.37
C GLY A 260 -14.77 1.42 17.42
N LEU A 261 -14.40 1.49 18.72
CA LEU A 261 -15.21 1.02 19.84
C LEU A 261 -15.86 2.20 20.57
N ARG A 262 -17.13 2.06 20.88
CA ARG A 262 -17.90 3.04 21.65
C ARG A 262 -18.43 2.42 22.93
N VAL A 263 -18.31 3.16 24.03
CA VAL A 263 -18.90 2.82 25.33
C VAL A 263 -19.81 3.96 25.75
N ARG A 264 -21.10 3.69 25.90
CA ARG A 264 -22.09 4.70 26.27
C ARG A 264 -23.00 4.23 27.38
N THR A 265 -23.55 5.16 28.15
CA THR A 265 -24.60 4.87 29.13
C THR A 265 -25.97 4.94 28.46
N LEU A 266 -26.84 3.99 28.75
CA LEU A 266 -28.25 3.99 28.38
C LEU A 266 -29.05 4.23 29.68
N ASP A 267 -29.20 5.52 30.07
CA ASP A 267 -29.77 5.91 31.37
C ASP A 267 -31.21 5.40 31.56
N ALA A 268 -32.02 5.41 30.49
CA ALA A 268 -33.38 4.90 30.50
C ALA A 268 -33.50 3.40 30.83
N ARG A 269 -32.43 2.64 30.59
CA ARG A 269 -32.37 1.19 30.83
C ARG A 269 -31.43 0.82 32.00
N GLY A 270 -30.69 1.76 32.51
CA GLY A 270 -29.76 1.52 33.62
C GLY A 270 -28.60 0.58 33.23
N VAL A 271 -28.11 0.64 32.01
CA VAL A 271 -27.02 -0.23 31.51
C VAL A 271 -25.97 0.58 30.76
N VAL A 272 -24.75 0.04 30.73
CA VAL A 272 -23.66 0.50 29.84
C VAL A 272 -23.66 -0.35 28.59
N GLU A 273 -23.60 0.28 27.42
CA GLU A 273 -23.53 -0.41 26.14
C GLU A 273 -22.12 -0.25 25.53
N ILE A 274 -21.59 -1.36 25.04
CA ILE A 274 -20.36 -1.45 24.26
C ILE A 274 -20.77 -1.81 22.83
N GLY A 275 -20.44 -0.97 21.86
CA GLY A 275 -20.74 -1.18 20.45
C GLY A 275 -19.53 -0.83 19.56
N SER A 276 -19.70 -0.99 18.26
CA SER A 276 -18.69 -0.64 17.26
C SER A 276 -19.26 0.35 16.25
N ASP A 277 -18.40 1.25 15.73
CA ASP A 277 -18.73 2.14 14.60
C ASP A 277 -18.98 1.37 13.31
N MET A 278 -18.46 0.14 13.22
CA MET A 278 -18.74 -0.79 12.13
C MET A 278 -20.13 -1.47 12.22
N GLY A 279 -20.93 -1.15 13.23
CA GLY A 279 -22.24 -1.77 13.49
C GLY A 279 -22.17 -3.20 14.02
N LEU A 280 -21.02 -3.86 13.91
CA LEU A 280 -20.75 -5.21 14.41
C LEU A 280 -19.44 -5.22 15.21
N LEU A 281 -19.41 -6.05 16.23
CA LEU A 281 -18.20 -6.42 16.97
C LEU A 281 -17.61 -7.67 16.33
N ASP A 282 -16.43 -7.55 15.70
CA ASP A 282 -15.71 -8.71 15.17
C ASP A 282 -15.21 -9.64 16.30
N ASP A 283 -14.74 -10.82 15.91
CA ASP A 283 -14.32 -11.85 16.88
C ASP A 283 -13.17 -11.36 17.79
N GLY A 284 -12.26 -10.49 17.30
CA GLY A 284 -11.16 -9.91 18.08
C GLY A 284 -11.67 -8.91 19.11
N ARG A 285 -12.49 -7.93 18.68
CA ARG A 285 -13.14 -6.97 19.60
C ARG A 285 -14.02 -7.67 20.61
N MET A 286 -14.79 -8.70 20.17
CA MET A 286 -15.63 -9.49 21.08
C MET A 286 -14.81 -10.25 22.13
N ALA A 287 -13.67 -10.83 21.77
CA ALA A 287 -12.80 -11.52 22.73
C ALA A 287 -12.28 -10.56 23.79
N ALA A 288 -11.85 -9.34 23.40
CA ALA A 288 -11.41 -8.32 24.33
C ALA A 288 -12.55 -7.82 25.23
N VAL A 289 -13.75 -7.62 24.68
CA VAL A 289 -14.94 -7.23 25.46
C VAL A 289 -15.28 -8.30 26.49
N ARG A 290 -15.33 -9.57 26.11
CA ARG A 290 -15.57 -10.69 27.04
C ARG A 290 -14.51 -10.76 28.13
N GLN A 291 -13.23 -10.57 27.80
CA GLN A 291 -12.15 -10.55 28.76
C GLN A 291 -12.31 -9.40 29.78
N ALA A 292 -12.60 -8.19 29.31
CA ALA A 292 -12.79 -7.02 30.16
C ALA A 292 -13.99 -7.19 31.13
N ILE A 293 -15.06 -7.83 30.66
CA ILE A 293 -16.27 -8.06 31.43
C ILE A 293 -16.09 -9.23 32.41
N SER A 294 -15.47 -10.34 32.00
CA SER A 294 -15.27 -11.51 32.87
C SER A 294 -14.49 -11.16 34.14
N SER A 295 -13.58 -10.20 34.06
CA SER A 295 -12.82 -9.70 35.19
C SER A 295 -13.62 -8.76 36.09
N SER A 296 -14.82 -8.33 35.70
CA SER A 296 -15.64 -7.35 36.46
C SER A 296 -16.66 -7.97 37.38
N GLY A 297 -17.03 -9.25 37.18
CA GLY A 297 -18.12 -9.90 37.92
C GLY A 297 -19.52 -9.34 37.59
N THR A 298 -19.63 -8.46 36.58
CA THR A 298 -20.89 -7.87 36.12
C THR A 298 -21.64 -8.80 35.20
N GLN A 299 -22.97 -8.73 35.16
CA GLN A 299 -23.78 -9.46 34.19
C GLN A 299 -23.75 -8.72 32.85
N ALA A 300 -23.38 -9.41 31.81
CA ALA A 300 -23.36 -8.89 30.45
C ALA A 300 -24.34 -9.64 29.56
N GLN A 301 -25.00 -8.90 28.68
CA GLN A 301 -25.93 -9.41 27.68
C GLN A 301 -25.42 -9.09 26.30
N GLU A 302 -25.07 -10.12 25.53
CA GLU A 302 -24.75 -9.96 24.11
C GLU A 302 -26.04 -9.77 23.31
N VAL A 303 -26.01 -8.85 22.36
CA VAL A 303 -27.15 -8.46 21.51
C VAL A 303 -26.73 -8.54 20.05
N PHE A 304 -27.54 -9.19 19.23
CA PHE A 304 -27.35 -9.22 17.79
C PHE A 304 -28.65 -8.86 17.08
N THR A 305 -28.76 -7.63 16.63
CA THR A 305 -29.95 -7.13 15.93
C THR A 305 -29.72 -7.18 14.42
N TYR A 306 -30.72 -7.70 13.72
CA TYR A 306 -30.70 -7.91 12.28
C TYR A 306 -31.99 -7.40 11.62
N LEU A 307 -31.92 -6.99 10.37
CA LEU A 307 -33.07 -6.57 9.58
C LEU A 307 -33.61 -7.74 8.77
N ALA A 308 -34.76 -8.29 9.16
CA ALA A 308 -35.47 -9.30 8.40
C ALA A 308 -36.30 -8.65 7.28
N ASN A 309 -36.39 -9.32 6.11
CA ASN A 309 -37.19 -8.89 4.98
C ASN A 309 -38.70 -8.99 5.26
N GLY A 310 -39.08 -9.92 6.14
CA GLY A 310 -40.46 -10.10 6.55
C GLY A 310 -40.65 -11.15 7.62
N LEU A 311 -41.72 -10.98 8.39
CA LEU A 311 -42.24 -11.96 9.34
C LEU A 311 -43.63 -12.35 8.87
N ARG A 312 -43.92 -13.66 8.72
CA ARG A 312 -45.16 -14.14 8.15
C ARG A 312 -45.80 -15.24 8.99
N ILE A 313 -47.13 -15.15 9.14
CA ILE A 313 -47.99 -16.24 9.66
C ILE A 313 -49.16 -16.41 8.70
N GLY A 314 -49.25 -17.55 8.03
CA GLY A 314 -50.27 -17.78 6.98
C GLY A 314 -50.17 -16.71 5.90
N ASP A 315 -51.28 -15.99 5.66
CA ASP A 315 -51.35 -14.90 4.65
C ASP A 315 -51.00 -13.51 5.20
N ARG A 316 -50.68 -13.36 6.47
CA ARG A 316 -50.32 -12.08 7.10
C ARG A 316 -48.81 -11.92 7.10
N ASP A 317 -48.37 -10.76 6.67
CA ASP A 317 -46.95 -10.40 6.51
C ASP A 317 -46.67 -9.04 7.11
N ILE A 318 -45.51 -8.90 7.76
CA ILE A 318 -44.94 -7.64 8.23
C ILE A 318 -43.59 -7.46 7.53
N PRO A 319 -43.47 -6.50 6.60
CA PRO A 319 -42.21 -6.27 5.89
C PRO A 319 -41.17 -5.59 6.79
N TYR A 320 -39.90 -5.74 6.44
CA TYR A 320 -38.76 -4.99 6.96
C TYR A 320 -38.76 -4.79 8.48
N SER A 321 -38.55 -5.89 9.17
CA SER A 321 -38.67 -5.97 10.63
C SER A 321 -37.31 -6.13 11.29
N LEU A 322 -36.96 -5.25 12.24
CA LEU A 322 -35.81 -5.49 13.09
C LEU A 322 -36.12 -6.64 14.05
N VAL A 323 -35.23 -7.62 14.08
CA VAL A 323 -35.27 -8.81 14.93
C VAL A 323 -33.99 -8.85 15.75
N THR A 324 -34.12 -8.96 17.07
CA THR A 324 -32.98 -9.00 17.99
C THR A 324 -32.77 -10.40 18.55
N ALA A 325 -31.58 -10.92 18.35
CA ALA A 325 -31.13 -12.15 19.01
C ALA A 325 -30.45 -11.79 20.34
N MET A 326 -30.93 -12.37 21.43
CA MET A 326 -30.45 -12.11 22.78
C MET A 326 -30.89 -13.22 23.73
N ASP A 327 -30.54 -13.14 25.02
CA ASP A 327 -31.12 -14.00 26.04
C ASP A 327 -32.61 -13.63 26.21
N LEU A 328 -33.49 -14.55 25.81
CA LEU A 328 -34.94 -14.35 25.88
C LEU A 328 -35.46 -14.19 27.31
N HIS A 329 -34.78 -14.78 28.32
CA HIS A 329 -35.20 -14.63 29.71
C HIS A 329 -35.11 -13.18 30.20
N ALA A 330 -34.24 -12.39 29.61
CA ALA A 330 -34.12 -10.97 29.97
C ALA A 330 -35.31 -10.12 29.51
N ILE A 331 -36.05 -10.54 28.48
CA ILE A 331 -37.18 -9.77 27.93
C ILE A 331 -38.53 -10.47 28.17
N ALA A 332 -38.53 -11.79 28.22
CA ALA A 332 -39.73 -12.61 28.40
C ALA A 332 -39.44 -13.77 29.38
N PRO A 333 -39.34 -13.51 30.70
CA PRO A 333 -39.02 -14.53 31.70
C PRO A 333 -40.03 -15.71 31.69
N ALA A 334 -41.27 -15.43 31.28
CA ALA A 334 -42.35 -16.42 31.17
C ALA A 334 -42.45 -17.10 29.78
N ALA A 335 -41.50 -16.85 28.87
CA ALA A 335 -41.51 -17.49 27.58
C ALA A 335 -41.37 -19.01 27.73
N VAL A 336 -42.27 -19.75 27.10
CA VAL A 336 -42.27 -21.22 27.16
C VAL A 336 -41.10 -21.74 26.33
N ALA A 337 -40.17 -22.44 26.98
CA ALA A 337 -39.12 -23.14 26.24
C ALA A 337 -39.78 -24.15 25.27
N SER A 338 -39.49 -23.99 23.99
CA SER A 338 -40.02 -24.95 23.00
C SER A 338 -39.34 -26.29 23.23
N ALA A 339 -40.16 -27.32 23.50
CA ALA A 339 -39.69 -28.72 23.55
C ALA A 339 -39.34 -29.28 22.16
N ASP A 340 -39.70 -28.53 21.12
CA ASP A 340 -39.54 -28.93 19.72
C ASP A 340 -38.16 -28.46 19.16
N LYS A 341 -37.73 -29.07 18.05
CA LYS A 341 -36.54 -28.70 17.30
C LYS A 341 -36.64 -27.30 16.63
N VAL A 342 -37.83 -26.68 16.60
CA VAL A 342 -38.11 -25.37 16.03
C VAL A 342 -37.75 -24.29 17.06
N PRO A 343 -36.89 -23.33 16.74
CA PRO A 343 -36.46 -22.31 17.69
C PRO A 343 -37.61 -21.38 18.10
N ALA A 344 -37.51 -20.85 19.32
CA ALA A 344 -38.49 -19.93 19.89
C ALA A 344 -38.34 -18.51 19.28
N ILE A 345 -39.47 -17.81 19.10
CA ILE A 345 -39.53 -16.37 18.80
C ILE A 345 -40.50 -15.71 19.78
N VAL A 346 -40.09 -14.54 20.32
CA VAL A 346 -40.94 -13.68 21.11
C VAL A 346 -41.33 -12.51 20.25
N LEU A 347 -42.59 -12.19 20.12
CA LEU A 347 -43.09 -11.06 19.35
C LEU A 347 -43.43 -9.88 20.29
N ASN A 348 -43.20 -8.65 19.82
CA ASN A 348 -43.83 -7.55 20.50
C ASN A 348 -45.32 -7.49 20.22
N ARG A 349 -46.11 -6.85 21.07
CA ARG A 349 -47.57 -6.82 20.99
C ARG A 349 -48.09 -6.28 19.65
N TRP A 350 -47.41 -5.28 19.08
CA TRP A 350 -47.81 -4.74 17.78
C TRP A 350 -47.64 -5.81 16.67
N ALA A 351 -46.49 -6.44 16.61
CA ALA A 351 -46.24 -7.49 15.61
C ALA A 351 -47.19 -8.68 15.78
N ALA A 352 -47.45 -9.10 17.03
CA ALA A 352 -48.41 -10.16 17.32
C ALA A 352 -49.84 -9.82 16.87
N THR A 353 -50.26 -8.56 17.04
CA THR A 353 -51.57 -8.07 16.60
C THR A 353 -51.67 -8.06 15.06
N GLU A 354 -50.67 -7.55 14.37
CA GLU A 354 -50.65 -7.46 12.89
C GLU A 354 -50.60 -8.85 12.24
N LEU A 355 -49.86 -9.79 12.82
CA LEU A 355 -49.77 -11.18 12.36
C LEU A 355 -50.97 -12.03 12.82
N GLY A 356 -51.75 -11.57 13.80
CA GLY A 356 -52.78 -12.35 14.46
C GLY A 356 -52.19 -13.54 15.23
N ALA A 357 -51.00 -13.37 15.76
CA ALA A 357 -50.23 -14.44 16.38
C ALA A 357 -50.69 -14.76 17.81
N ASN A 358 -50.73 -16.04 18.13
CA ASN A 358 -50.87 -16.56 19.48
C ASN A 358 -49.63 -17.38 19.88
N VAL A 359 -49.43 -17.58 21.16
CA VAL A 359 -48.35 -18.44 21.64
C VAL A 359 -48.55 -19.86 21.10
N GLY A 360 -47.53 -20.44 20.48
CA GLY A 360 -47.54 -21.70 19.82
C GLY A 360 -47.62 -21.67 18.30
N ASP A 361 -47.99 -20.53 17.69
CA ASP A 361 -48.14 -20.41 16.23
C ASP A 361 -46.75 -20.44 15.53
N PRO A 362 -46.70 -21.00 14.29
CA PRO A 362 -45.49 -21.00 13.50
C PRO A 362 -45.28 -19.64 12.83
N VAL A 363 -44.07 -19.10 12.84
CA VAL A 363 -43.64 -17.85 12.17
C VAL A 363 -42.53 -18.16 11.19
N ALA A 364 -42.71 -17.78 9.94
CA ALA A 364 -41.64 -17.79 8.94
C ALA A 364 -40.97 -16.41 8.88
N MET A 365 -39.65 -16.38 8.98
CA MET A 365 -38.83 -15.16 8.84
C MET A 365 -38.02 -15.27 7.57
N GLU A 366 -38.17 -14.29 6.69
CA GLU A 366 -37.32 -14.10 5.51
C GLU A 366 -36.24 -13.06 5.79
N TYR A 367 -35.01 -13.32 5.34
CA TYR A 367 -33.88 -12.41 5.56
C TYR A 367 -32.83 -12.56 4.44
N TYR A 368 -32.05 -11.48 4.20
CA TYR A 368 -30.93 -11.50 3.28
C TYR A 368 -29.65 -11.97 3.98
N VAL A 369 -28.78 -12.67 3.24
CA VAL A 369 -27.43 -13.03 3.66
C VAL A 369 -26.48 -12.78 2.49
N TRP A 370 -25.33 -12.21 2.77
CA TRP A 370 -24.22 -12.17 1.82
C TRP A 370 -23.47 -13.50 1.86
N GLU A 371 -23.39 -14.19 0.73
CA GLU A 371 -22.59 -15.40 0.55
C GLU A 371 -21.34 -15.08 -0.28
N ASP A 372 -20.26 -15.83 -0.06
CA ASP A 372 -19.09 -15.78 -0.92
C ASP A 372 -19.46 -16.32 -2.33
N PRO A 373 -19.07 -15.66 -3.42
CA PRO A 373 -18.15 -14.53 -3.60
C PRO A 373 -18.82 -13.13 -3.67
N GLY A 374 -19.71 -12.79 -2.77
CA GLY A 374 -20.37 -11.47 -2.71
C GLY A 374 -21.76 -11.44 -3.32
N GLN A 375 -22.50 -12.55 -3.25
CA GLN A 375 -23.88 -12.67 -3.73
C GLN A 375 -24.88 -12.49 -2.58
N LEU A 376 -25.86 -11.62 -2.77
CA LEU A 376 -26.98 -11.45 -1.83
C LEU A 376 -28.03 -12.52 -2.09
N VAL A 377 -28.30 -13.35 -1.08
CA VAL A 377 -29.25 -14.47 -1.16
C VAL A 377 -30.37 -14.28 -0.14
N THR A 378 -31.61 -14.58 -0.52
CA THR A 378 -32.75 -14.63 0.41
C THR A 378 -32.83 -16.02 1.05
N ARG A 379 -32.89 -16.05 2.37
CA ARG A 379 -33.09 -17.28 3.15
C ARG A 379 -34.35 -17.16 4.00
N SER A 380 -34.88 -18.29 4.43
CA SER A 380 -36.04 -18.39 5.34
C SER A 380 -35.72 -19.28 6.52
N ALA A 381 -36.26 -18.93 7.68
CA ALA A 381 -36.19 -19.74 8.89
C ALA A 381 -37.54 -19.77 9.57
N GLU A 382 -37.89 -20.95 10.11
CA GLU A 382 -39.13 -21.17 10.83
C GLU A 382 -38.91 -21.08 12.34
N PHE A 383 -39.86 -20.47 13.02
CA PHE A 383 -39.88 -20.25 14.46
C PHE A 383 -41.24 -20.60 15.04
N ARG A 384 -41.30 -20.77 16.37
CA ARG A 384 -42.55 -20.94 17.12
C ARG A 384 -42.71 -19.80 18.13
N VAL A 385 -43.84 -19.14 18.15
CA VAL A 385 -44.13 -18.06 19.09
C VAL A 385 -44.11 -18.62 20.52
N ALA A 386 -43.12 -18.17 21.31
CA ALA A 386 -42.93 -18.58 22.70
C ALA A 386 -43.50 -17.58 23.71
N GLY A 387 -43.77 -16.36 23.27
CA GLY A 387 -44.32 -15.29 24.10
C GLY A 387 -44.63 -14.03 23.33
N ILE A 388 -45.41 -13.16 23.96
CA ILE A 388 -45.76 -11.83 23.44
C ILE A 388 -45.46 -10.81 24.54
N VAL A 389 -44.66 -9.81 24.24
CA VAL A 389 -44.22 -8.75 25.18
C VAL A 389 -44.77 -7.38 24.77
N PRO A 390 -44.94 -6.43 25.71
CA PRO A 390 -45.25 -5.07 25.36
C PRO A 390 -44.18 -4.43 24.43
N VAL A 391 -44.54 -3.42 23.63
CA VAL A 391 -43.59 -2.79 22.70
C VAL A 391 -42.47 -2.08 23.46
N ASP A 392 -42.74 -1.52 24.64
CA ASP A 392 -41.81 -0.85 25.54
C ASP A 392 -40.94 -1.78 26.38
N ALA A 393 -41.12 -3.10 26.27
CA ALA A 393 -40.19 -4.08 26.84
C ALA A 393 -38.77 -3.93 26.28
N ALA A 394 -38.68 -3.43 25.04
CA ALA A 394 -37.43 -3.11 24.39
C ALA A 394 -37.37 -1.63 23.95
N ASP A 395 -36.23 -1.17 23.54
CA ASP A 395 -35.99 0.18 23.04
C ASP A 395 -35.34 0.15 21.66
N ARG A 396 -35.31 1.32 21.04
CA ARG A 396 -34.64 1.52 19.74
C ARG A 396 -33.11 1.33 19.79
N ASP A 397 -32.51 1.45 20.96
CA ASP A 397 -31.06 1.34 21.15
C ASP A 397 -30.55 -0.11 21.09
N LEU A 398 -31.45 -1.12 21.01
CA LEU A 398 -31.07 -2.51 20.70
C LEU A 398 -30.54 -2.66 19.27
N ALA A 399 -30.92 -1.79 18.37
CA ALA A 399 -30.41 -1.79 17.01
C ALA A 399 -29.15 -0.91 16.92
N PRO A 400 -28.12 -1.34 16.19
CA PRO A 400 -27.02 -0.45 15.84
C PRO A 400 -27.52 0.67 14.91
N VAL A 401 -26.71 1.68 14.72
CA VAL A 401 -26.98 2.71 13.72
C VAL A 401 -26.84 2.06 12.33
N TYR A 402 -27.91 2.08 11.54
CA TYR A 402 -27.92 1.69 10.15
C TYR A 402 -27.98 2.98 9.29
N PRO A 403 -26.86 3.40 8.66
CA PRO A 403 -26.88 4.59 7.80
C PRO A 403 -27.90 4.45 6.67
N GLY A 404 -28.69 5.52 6.42
CA GLY A 404 -29.77 5.48 5.43
C GLY A 404 -31.05 4.76 5.88
N ILE A 405 -31.06 4.17 7.07
CA ILE A 405 -32.24 3.56 7.69
C ILE A 405 -32.59 4.28 8.99
N SER A 406 -31.68 4.23 9.99
CA SER A 406 -31.96 4.78 11.33
C SER A 406 -32.18 6.28 11.34
N ASP A 407 -31.57 7.01 10.43
CA ASP A 407 -31.68 8.46 10.23
C ASP A 407 -32.89 8.89 9.40
N SER A 408 -33.53 7.95 8.68
CA SER A 408 -34.69 8.24 7.83
C SER A 408 -35.97 8.49 8.64
N LEU A 409 -36.74 9.47 8.23
CA LEU A 409 -38.01 9.82 8.88
C LEU A 409 -39.14 8.86 8.51
N SER A 410 -39.10 8.27 7.31
CA SER A 410 -40.09 7.36 6.74
C SER A 410 -39.43 6.08 6.24
N LEU A 411 -40.13 4.97 6.28
CA LEU A 411 -39.70 3.69 5.68
C LEU A 411 -39.50 3.81 4.16
N ARG A 412 -40.18 4.71 3.51
CA ARG A 412 -40.10 4.95 2.07
C ARG A 412 -38.82 5.69 1.67
N ASP A 413 -38.21 6.39 2.61
CA ASP A 413 -36.95 7.13 2.42
C ASP A 413 -35.72 6.27 2.77
N TRP A 414 -35.93 5.00 3.08
CA TRP A 414 -34.83 4.08 3.37
C TRP A 414 -33.99 3.82 2.11
N ASP A 415 -32.70 3.86 2.28
CA ASP A 415 -31.71 3.58 1.22
C ASP A 415 -30.66 2.54 1.68
N PRO A 416 -31.09 1.27 1.89
CA PRO A 416 -30.20 0.19 2.30
C PRO A 416 -29.38 -0.37 1.12
N PRO A 417 -28.30 -1.11 1.36
CA PRO A 417 -27.48 -1.74 0.33
C PRO A 417 -28.14 -2.95 -0.35
N PHE A 418 -29.39 -3.24 -0.04
CA PHE A 418 -30.18 -4.36 -0.58
C PHE A 418 -31.51 -3.87 -1.18
N PRO A 419 -32.13 -4.65 -2.09
CA PRO A 419 -33.38 -4.21 -2.73
C PRO A 419 -34.54 -4.13 -1.75
N LEU A 420 -35.28 -3.02 -1.80
CA LEU A 420 -36.53 -2.82 -1.10
C LEU A 420 -37.71 -2.87 -2.07
N ASP A 421 -38.79 -3.59 -1.71
CA ASP A 421 -40.10 -3.48 -2.37
C ASP A 421 -41.00 -2.56 -1.56
N LEU A 422 -41.01 -1.27 -1.92
CA LEU A 422 -41.80 -0.23 -1.25
C LEU A 422 -43.30 -0.51 -1.29
N ARG A 423 -43.81 -1.36 -2.23
CA ARG A 423 -45.23 -1.71 -2.33
C ARG A 423 -45.68 -2.58 -1.17
N ARG A 424 -44.79 -3.26 -0.48
CA ARG A 424 -45.11 -4.07 0.71
C ARG A 424 -45.35 -3.20 1.96
N ILE A 425 -44.88 -1.95 1.95
CA ILE A 425 -44.98 -1.06 3.11
C ILE A 425 -46.40 -0.50 3.20
N ARG A 426 -47.07 -0.84 4.28
CA ARG A 426 -48.46 -0.41 4.58
C ARG A 426 -48.45 0.84 5.47
N PRO A 427 -49.55 1.61 5.52
CA PRO A 427 -49.67 2.75 6.43
C PRO A 427 -49.44 2.42 7.92
N VAL A 428 -49.78 1.21 8.36
CA VAL A 428 -49.55 0.75 9.73
C VAL A 428 -48.08 0.52 10.04
N ASP A 429 -47.30 0.11 9.04
CA ASP A 429 -45.84 -0.06 9.15
C ASP A 429 -45.12 1.30 9.28
N GLU A 430 -45.58 2.29 8.51
CA GLU A 430 -45.12 3.69 8.63
C GLU A 430 -45.47 4.29 10.00
N ALA A 431 -46.67 4.08 10.51
CA ALA A 431 -47.09 4.54 11.82
C ALA A 431 -46.24 3.89 12.95
N TYR A 432 -45.86 2.62 12.79
CA TYR A 432 -44.93 1.97 13.72
C TYR A 432 -43.56 2.65 13.67
N TRP A 433 -43.02 2.90 12.47
CA TRP A 433 -41.72 3.54 12.29
C TRP A 433 -41.71 4.96 12.86
N GLU A 434 -42.71 5.74 12.59
CA GLU A 434 -42.82 7.10 13.14
C GLU A 434 -42.77 7.13 14.66
N LYS A 435 -43.45 6.18 15.33
CA LYS A 435 -43.58 6.15 16.78
C LYS A 435 -42.43 5.43 17.49
N TYR A 436 -41.99 4.30 16.95
CA TYR A 436 -41.08 3.38 17.64
C TYR A 436 -39.72 3.23 16.99
N ARG A 437 -39.53 3.78 15.78
CA ARG A 437 -38.26 3.75 15.05
C ARG A 437 -37.67 2.33 14.95
N THR A 438 -36.41 2.18 15.34
CA THR A 438 -35.64 0.95 15.30
C THR A 438 -35.98 -0.05 16.40
N THR A 439 -37.05 0.16 17.18
CA THR A 439 -37.47 -0.81 18.20
C THR A 439 -37.78 -2.16 17.54
N PRO A 440 -37.18 -3.29 18.03
CA PRO A 440 -37.36 -4.60 17.42
C PRO A 440 -38.81 -5.08 17.51
N LYS A 441 -39.26 -5.73 16.44
CA LYS A 441 -40.61 -6.33 16.37
C LYS A 441 -40.61 -7.77 16.90
N ALA A 442 -39.46 -8.43 16.91
CA ALA A 442 -39.31 -9.82 17.38
C ALA A 442 -37.97 -10.05 18.06
N PHE A 443 -37.91 -11.10 18.89
CA PHE A 443 -36.72 -11.53 19.61
C PHE A 443 -36.55 -13.04 19.47
N VAL A 444 -35.29 -13.48 19.23
CA VAL A 444 -34.91 -14.87 19.09
C VAL A 444 -33.74 -15.20 20.02
N PRO A 445 -33.47 -16.47 20.34
CA PRO A 445 -32.30 -16.83 21.14
C PRO A 445 -31.01 -16.40 20.45
N LEU A 446 -30.05 -15.91 21.22
CA LEU A 446 -28.76 -15.38 20.70
C LEU A 446 -28.06 -16.39 19.75
N GLU A 447 -27.94 -17.64 20.18
CA GLU A 447 -27.30 -18.70 19.41
C GLU A 447 -27.98 -18.95 18.06
N VAL A 448 -29.31 -18.79 18.02
CA VAL A 448 -30.08 -18.94 16.78
C VAL A 448 -29.76 -17.78 15.82
N GLY A 449 -29.82 -16.54 16.29
CA GLY A 449 -29.47 -15.38 15.47
C GLY A 449 -28.02 -15.44 14.98
N GLN A 450 -27.10 -15.81 15.84
CA GLN A 450 -25.69 -15.99 15.46
C GLN A 450 -25.52 -17.06 14.38
N ARG A 451 -26.24 -18.19 14.46
CA ARG A 451 -26.21 -19.23 13.43
C ARG A 451 -26.79 -18.78 12.08
N LEU A 452 -27.84 -17.94 12.10
CA LEU A 452 -28.52 -17.48 10.89
C LEU A 452 -27.81 -16.30 10.20
N TRP A 453 -27.26 -15.36 10.96
CA TRP A 453 -26.84 -14.04 10.46
C TRP A 453 -25.36 -13.73 10.67
N ARG A 454 -24.58 -14.64 11.25
CA ARG A 454 -23.13 -14.45 11.41
C ARG A 454 -22.49 -14.15 10.06
N SER A 455 -21.65 -13.14 10.03
CA SER A 455 -20.82 -12.82 8.89
C SER A 455 -19.34 -12.82 9.29
N ARG A 456 -18.45 -12.65 8.33
CA ARG A 456 -17.01 -12.44 8.57
C ARG A 456 -16.71 -11.20 9.40
N TYR A 457 -17.67 -10.29 9.52
CA TYR A 457 -17.54 -9.04 10.27
C TYR A 457 -18.00 -9.15 11.73
N GLY A 458 -18.60 -10.24 12.12
CA GLY A 458 -19.04 -10.49 13.48
C GLY A 458 -20.41 -11.16 13.60
N ALA A 459 -20.79 -11.38 14.84
CA ALA A 459 -22.07 -12.01 15.22
C ALA A 459 -22.71 -11.36 16.47
N VAL A 460 -22.30 -10.13 16.79
CA VAL A 460 -22.82 -9.32 17.91
C VAL A 460 -22.84 -7.86 17.47
N THR A 461 -23.95 -7.16 17.72
CA THR A 461 -24.05 -5.71 17.43
C THR A 461 -23.65 -4.87 18.63
N SER A 462 -23.99 -5.31 19.83
CA SER A 462 -23.60 -4.64 21.08
C SER A 462 -23.57 -5.61 22.27
N VAL A 463 -22.89 -5.16 23.34
CA VAL A 463 -22.91 -5.85 24.63
C VAL A 463 -23.41 -4.88 25.68
N ARG A 464 -24.45 -5.27 26.42
CA ARG A 464 -25.05 -4.48 27.50
C ARG A 464 -24.59 -5.00 28.85
N VAL A 465 -24.11 -4.12 29.69
CA VAL A 465 -23.56 -4.44 31.01
C VAL A 465 -24.37 -3.73 32.09
N ALA A 466 -24.95 -4.50 32.99
CA ALA A 466 -25.64 -3.95 34.16
C ALA A 466 -24.61 -3.57 35.23
N PRO A 467 -24.78 -2.39 35.92
CA PRO A 467 -23.93 -2.02 37.02
C PRO A 467 -24.08 -3.00 38.20
N LEU A 468 -23.01 -3.15 38.98
CA LEU A 468 -23.07 -3.87 40.24
C LEU A 468 -23.92 -3.09 41.26
N PRO A 469 -24.55 -3.76 42.24
CA PRO A 469 -25.29 -3.09 43.27
C PRO A 469 -24.43 -2.01 43.97
N GLY A 470 -24.93 -0.77 44.00
CA GLY A 470 -24.23 0.38 44.61
C GLY A 470 -23.21 1.09 43.73
N VAL A 471 -22.98 0.65 42.52
CA VAL A 471 -22.09 1.32 41.55
C VAL A 471 -22.92 2.13 40.54
N SER A 472 -22.51 3.38 40.30
CA SER A 472 -23.19 4.22 39.31
C SER A 472 -22.91 3.80 37.86
N LEU A 473 -23.80 4.19 36.92
CA LEU A 473 -23.60 3.95 35.50
C LEU A 473 -22.31 4.58 34.97
N LEU A 474 -21.99 5.80 35.38
CA LEU A 474 -20.78 6.50 34.97
C LEU A 474 -19.52 5.81 35.49
N GLU A 475 -19.54 5.33 36.71
CA GLU A 475 -18.42 4.58 37.29
C GLU A 475 -18.25 3.23 36.58
N THR A 476 -19.34 2.50 36.32
CA THR A 476 -19.34 1.26 35.55
C THR A 476 -18.77 1.49 34.15
N ARG A 477 -19.18 2.57 33.49
CA ARG A 477 -18.63 2.96 32.18
C ARG A 477 -17.12 3.18 32.25
N SER A 478 -16.65 4.01 33.22
CA SER A 478 -15.21 4.29 33.36
C SER A 478 -14.39 3.04 33.64
N GLN A 479 -14.89 2.14 34.50
CA GLN A 479 -14.23 0.85 34.77
C GLN A 479 -14.15 -0.05 33.55
N ILE A 480 -15.21 -0.10 32.73
CA ILE A 480 -15.24 -0.87 31.50
C ILE A 480 -14.25 -0.27 30.48
N GLU A 481 -14.24 1.04 30.29
CA GLU A 481 -13.32 1.73 29.40
C GLU A 481 -11.85 1.47 29.77
N GLU A 482 -11.51 1.56 31.06
CA GLU A 482 -10.17 1.28 31.54
C GLU A 482 -9.74 -0.17 31.30
N ARG A 483 -10.61 -1.13 31.58
CA ARG A 483 -10.34 -2.55 31.35
C ARG A 483 -10.23 -2.89 29.87
N LEU A 484 -11.07 -2.32 29.03
CA LEU A 484 -10.99 -2.48 27.58
C LEU A 484 -9.65 -1.94 27.04
N ARG A 485 -9.24 -0.74 27.48
CA ARG A 485 -7.92 -0.19 27.13
C ARG A 485 -6.77 -1.09 27.56
N ALA A 486 -6.87 -1.72 28.71
CA ALA A 486 -5.84 -2.64 29.19
C ALA A 486 -5.82 -4.00 28.45
N SER A 487 -6.95 -4.42 27.87
CA SER A 487 -7.08 -5.72 27.21
C SER A 487 -6.90 -5.67 25.69
N ILE A 488 -6.92 -4.48 25.09
CA ILE A 488 -6.88 -4.30 23.63
C ILE A 488 -5.51 -3.75 23.22
N ASP A 489 -4.89 -4.41 22.22
CA ASP A 489 -3.76 -3.83 21.50
C ASP A 489 -4.28 -3.09 20.26
N PRO A 490 -4.22 -1.75 20.20
CA PRO A 490 -4.71 -0.97 19.07
C PRO A 490 -4.03 -1.33 17.75
N LEU A 491 -2.80 -1.86 17.79
CA LEU A 491 -2.05 -2.29 16.61
C LEU A 491 -2.60 -3.59 15.98
N THR A 492 -3.38 -4.36 16.73
CA THR A 492 -4.07 -5.55 16.21
C THR A 492 -5.53 -5.28 15.82
N MET A 493 -6.03 -4.08 16.16
CA MET A 493 -7.45 -3.69 16.01
C MET A 493 -7.68 -2.61 14.94
N GLY A 494 -6.77 -2.47 14.00
CA GLY A 494 -6.96 -1.61 12.83
C GLY A 494 -5.93 -0.49 12.68
N ILE A 495 -5.19 -0.10 13.71
CA ILE A 495 -4.05 0.83 13.58
C ILE A 495 -2.81 0.03 13.20
N ALA A 496 -2.08 0.50 12.18
CA ALA A 496 -0.83 -0.10 11.76
C ALA A 496 0.27 0.96 11.59
N ILE A 497 1.51 0.57 11.88
CA ILE A 497 2.68 1.40 11.62
C ILE A 497 3.47 0.75 10.47
N ARG A 498 3.64 1.48 9.38
CA ARG A 498 4.38 1.04 8.20
C ARG A 498 5.67 1.83 8.05
N ASP A 499 6.77 1.15 7.86
CA ASP A 499 8.02 1.76 7.43
C ASP A 499 7.96 2.03 5.92
N VAL A 500 7.42 3.19 5.53
CA VAL A 500 7.21 3.54 4.12
C VAL A 500 8.53 3.82 3.41
N ARG A 501 9.54 4.30 4.13
CA ARG A 501 10.87 4.54 3.58
C ARG A 501 11.60 3.24 3.29
N ALA A 502 11.64 2.30 4.23
CA ALA A 502 12.28 1.01 4.01
C ALA A 502 11.55 0.22 2.91
N GLN A 503 10.22 0.21 2.92
CA GLN A 503 9.40 -0.43 1.87
C GLN A 503 9.64 0.21 0.50
N GLY A 504 9.66 1.54 0.42
CA GLY A 504 9.93 2.27 -0.81
C GLY A 504 11.34 1.99 -1.35
N LEU A 505 12.35 2.03 -0.48
CA LEU A 505 13.73 1.71 -0.84
C LEU A 505 13.90 0.24 -1.25
N ALA A 506 13.19 -0.69 -0.63
CA ALA A 506 13.18 -2.09 -1.05
C ALA A 506 12.53 -2.24 -2.43
N ALA A 507 11.38 -1.59 -2.67
CA ALA A 507 10.70 -1.59 -3.95
C ALA A 507 11.52 -0.91 -5.07
N SER A 508 12.36 0.09 -4.75
CA SER A 508 13.24 0.76 -5.71
C SER A 508 14.31 -0.16 -6.32
N ARG A 509 14.61 -1.30 -5.69
CA ARG A 509 15.49 -2.32 -6.27
C ARG A 509 14.90 -2.94 -7.53
N GLY A 510 13.57 -2.82 -7.71
CA GLY A 510 12.82 -3.33 -8.86
C GLY A 510 12.65 -4.84 -8.84
N ALA A 511 11.63 -5.32 -9.55
CA ALA A 511 11.45 -6.76 -9.83
C ALA A 511 12.45 -7.26 -10.87
N THR A 512 12.97 -6.37 -11.72
CA THR A 512 13.93 -6.66 -12.80
C THR A 512 15.28 -6.07 -12.46
N ASP A 513 16.31 -6.90 -12.34
CA ASP A 513 17.69 -6.41 -12.25
C ASP A 513 18.17 -5.93 -13.63
N PHE A 514 17.94 -4.66 -13.92
CA PHE A 514 18.37 -4.04 -15.19
C PHE A 514 19.88 -4.16 -15.40
N GLY A 515 20.70 -4.15 -14.33
CA GLY A 515 22.14 -4.33 -14.45
C GLY A 515 22.50 -5.70 -15.01
N ALA A 516 21.96 -6.77 -14.42
CA ALA A 516 22.14 -8.13 -14.92
C ALA A 516 21.58 -8.28 -16.34
N TYR A 517 20.39 -7.69 -16.60
CA TYR A 517 19.77 -7.74 -17.92
C TYR A 517 20.64 -7.10 -19.00
N PHE A 518 21.17 -5.90 -18.76
CA PHE A 518 22.06 -5.22 -19.71
C PHE A 518 23.41 -5.93 -19.86
N VAL A 519 23.95 -6.56 -18.81
CA VAL A 519 25.16 -7.39 -18.91
C VAL A 519 24.90 -8.60 -19.80
N TYR A 520 23.80 -9.32 -19.61
CA TYR A 520 23.44 -10.47 -20.48
C TYR A 520 23.20 -10.05 -21.92
N PHE A 521 22.51 -8.95 -22.15
CA PHE A 521 22.25 -8.44 -23.50
C PHE A 521 23.54 -7.97 -24.19
N SER A 522 24.44 -7.35 -23.42
CA SER A 522 25.74 -6.89 -23.92
C SER A 522 26.78 -8.00 -24.05
N PHE A 523 26.53 -9.20 -23.55
CA PHE A 523 27.49 -10.31 -23.55
C PHE A 523 28.06 -10.59 -24.92
N PHE A 524 27.21 -10.66 -25.94
CA PHE A 524 27.66 -10.91 -27.31
C PHE A 524 28.55 -9.78 -27.86
N LEU A 525 28.27 -8.54 -27.52
CA LEU A 525 29.08 -7.37 -27.89
C LEU A 525 30.45 -7.43 -27.22
N VAL A 526 30.50 -7.76 -25.93
CA VAL A 526 31.74 -7.91 -25.17
C VAL A 526 32.57 -9.05 -25.72
N VAL A 527 31.98 -10.22 -25.97
CA VAL A 527 32.66 -11.39 -26.55
C VAL A 527 33.20 -11.05 -27.95
N SER A 528 32.38 -10.42 -28.80
CA SER A 528 32.79 -10.02 -30.15
C SER A 528 33.96 -9.02 -30.12
N ALA A 529 33.91 -8.04 -29.24
CA ALA A 529 34.99 -7.06 -29.06
C ALA A 529 36.29 -7.71 -28.55
N LEU A 530 36.19 -8.66 -27.62
CA LEU A 530 37.35 -9.41 -27.14
C LEU A 530 37.93 -10.36 -28.19
N LEU A 531 37.09 -11.04 -28.98
CA LEU A 531 37.53 -11.87 -30.10
C LEU A 531 38.25 -11.01 -31.16
N LEU A 532 37.72 -9.84 -31.47
CA LEU A 532 38.36 -8.90 -32.38
C LEU A 532 39.72 -8.41 -31.86
N ALA A 533 39.77 -8.04 -30.56
CA ALA A 533 41.03 -7.66 -29.91
C ALA A 533 42.05 -8.80 -29.91
N SER A 534 41.59 -10.05 -29.66
CA SER A 534 42.43 -11.26 -29.73
C SER A 534 42.96 -11.50 -31.12
N LEU A 535 42.12 -11.32 -32.15
CA LEU A 535 42.52 -11.47 -33.57
C LEU A 535 43.59 -10.43 -33.94
N PHE A 536 43.39 -9.16 -33.59
CA PHE A 536 44.39 -8.12 -33.85
C PHE A 536 45.70 -8.36 -33.10
N PHE A 537 45.61 -8.85 -31.86
CA PHE A 537 46.79 -9.22 -31.08
C PHE A 537 47.53 -10.38 -31.73
N LYS A 538 46.83 -11.44 -32.17
CA LYS A 538 47.36 -12.57 -32.94
C LYS A 538 48.07 -12.12 -34.20
N LEU A 539 47.41 -11.29 -35.01
CA LEU A 539 47.98 -10.70 -36.22
C LEU A 539 49.22 -9.87 -35.93
N GLY A 540 49.26 -9.11 -34.82
CA GLY A 540 50.42 -8.37 -34.38
C GLY A 540 51.62 -9.27 -34.04
N ILE A 541 51.37 -10.45 -33.44
CA ILE A 541 52.38 -11.42 -33.15
C ILE A 541 52.85 -12.10 -34.48
N GLU A 542 51.93 -12.45 -35.36
CA GLU A 542 52.27 -13.08 -36.66
C GLU A 542 53.16 -12.18 -37.51
N GLN A 543 52.95 -10.88 -37.53
CA GLN A 543 53.81 -9.92 -38.19
C GLN A 543 55.24 -9.87 -37.58
N ARG A 544 55.42 -10.33 -36.35
CA ARG A 544 56.66 -10.29 -35.57
C ARG A 544 57.31 -11.66 -35.39
N VAL A 545 56.86 -12.68 -36.16
CA VAL A 545 57.37 -14.07 -36.05
C VAL A 545 58.86 -14.13 -36.22
N ARG A 546 59.44 -13.37 -37.18
CA ARG A 546 60.91 -13.32 -37.39
C ARG A 546 61.65 -12.68 -36.20
N GLU A 547 61.07 -11.69 -35.54
CA GLU A 547 61.63 -11.11 -34.30
C GLU A 547 61.64 -12.14 -33.16
N VAL A 548 60.56 -12.93 -33.04
CA VAL A 548 60.48 -14.02 -32.06
C VAL A 548 61.54 -15.06 -32.34
N GLY A 549 61.69 -15.45 -33.63
CA GLY A 549 62.77 -16.37 -34.04
C GLY A 549 64.16 -15.85 -33.72
N LEU A 550 64.43 -14.57 -33.97
CA LEU A 550 65.70 -13.92 -33.64
C LEU A 550 65.97 -13.88 -32.13
N LEU A 551 64.99 -13.52 -31.32
CA LEU A 551 65.09 -13.51 -29.85
C LEU A 551 65.42 -14.91 -29.30
N ARG A 552 64.80 -15.96 -29.86
CA ARG A 552 65.10 -17.34 -29.49
C ARG A 552 66.50 -17.76 -29.93
N ALA A 553 66.94 -17.39 -31.13
CA ALA A 553 68.27 -17.66 -31.63
C ALA A 553 69.41 -16.97 -30.81
N VAL A 554 69.13 -15.81 -30.25
CA VAL A 554 70.07 -15.06 -29.35
C VAL A 554 70.02 -15.59 -27.88
N GLY A 555 69.19 -16.64 -27.59
CA GLY A 555 69.19 -17.32 -26.30
C GLY A 555 68.07 -16.96 -25.34
N PHE A 556 67.04 -16.22 -25.80
CA PHE A 556 65.85 -15.99 -24.94
C PHE A 556 64.98 -17.25 -24.92
N GLY A 557 64.79 -17.83 -23.77
CA GLY A 557 63.94 -18.99 -23.61
C GLY A 557 62.44 -18.67 -23.89
N PRO A 558 61.61 -19.69 -24.24
CA PRO A 558 60.22 -19.51 -24.59
C PRO A 558 59.42 -18.76 -23.52
N ALA A 559 59.74 -18.98 -22.25
CA ALA A 559 59.11 -18.32 -21.13
C ALA A 559 59.44 -16.79 -21.05
N ALA A 560 60.66 -16.42 -21.44
CA ALA A 560 61.09 -15.01 -21.48
C ALA A 560 60.36 -14.23 -22.61
N VAL A 561 60.26 -14.86 -23.80
CA VAL A 561 59.52 -14.30 -24.94
C VAL A 561 58.03 -14.16 -24.57
N ARG A 562 57.44 -15.19 -23.99
CA ARG A 562 56.05 -15.14 -23.52
C ARG A 562 55.81 -14.00 -22.50
N ARG A 563 56.69 -13.82 -21.51
CA ARG A 563 56.61 -12.72 -20.54
C ARG A 563 56.72 -11.36 -21.22
N LEU A 564 57.56 -11.20 -22.23
CA LEU A 564 57.73 -9.97 -22.99
C LEU A 564 56.40 -9.59 -23.67
N PHE A 565 55.78 -10.50 -24.44
CA PHE A 565 54.53 -10.25 -25.15
C PHE A 565 53.33 -10.09 -24.21
N THR A 566 53.32 -10.84 -23.07
CA THR A 566 52.31 -10.65 -22.04
C THR A 566 52.41 -9.28 -21.39
N ALA A 567 53.62 -8.77 -21.13
CA ALA A 567 53.81 -7.43 -20.57
C ALA A 567 53.40 -6.33 -21.56
N GLU A 568 53.71 -6.51 -22.85
CA GLU A 568 53.25 -5.60 -23.93
C GLU A 568 51.71 -5.61 -24.05
N GLY A 569 51.11 -6.80 -24.07
CA GLY A 569 49.66 -6.94 -24.12
C GLY A 569 48.94 -6.41 -22.87
N LEU A 570 49.54 -6.54 -21.70
CA LEU A 570 49.00 -5.95 -20.46
C LEU A 570 49.00 -4.43 -20.52
N LEU A 571 50.08 -3.81 -21.03
CA LEU A 571 50.11 -2.35 -21.20
C LEU A 571 49.07 -1.87 -22.20
N LEU A 572 48.85 -2.60 -23.29
CA LEU A 572 47.79 -2.31 -24.26
C LEU A 572 46.40 -2.48 -23.63
N ALA A 573 46.21 -3.54 -22.81
CA ALA A 573 44.96 -3.76 -22.09
C ALA A 573 44.68 -2.66 -21.05
N ILE A 574 45.69 -2.20 -20.32
CA ILE A 574 45.54 -1.08 -19.38
C ILE A 574 45.18 0.22 -20.12
N GLY A 575 45.90 0.52 -21.20
CA GLY A 575 45.61 1.70 -22.04
C GLY A 575 44.21 1.65 -22.68
N GLY A 576 43.82 0.46 -23.18
CA GLY A 576 42.49 0.21 -23.69
C GLY A 576 41.40 0.34 -22.62
N SER A 577 41.66 -0.19 -21.43
CA SER A 577 40.72 -0.06 -20.31
C SER A 577 40.54 1.37 -19.84
N ALA A 578 41.60 2.17 -19.80
CA ALA A 578 41.52 3.59 -19.46
C ALA A 578 40.65 4.38 -20.47
N LEU A 579 40.82 4.13 -21.75
CA LEU A 579 39.96 4.69 -22.80
C LEU A 579 38.53 4.12 -22.72
N GLY A 580 38.39 2.83 -22.41
CA GLY A 580 37.12 2.14 -22.27
C GLY A 580 36.27 2.67 -21.12
N VAL A 581 36.90 3.07 -19.99
CA VAL A 581 36.20 3.73 -18.87
C VAL A 581 35.59 5.06 -19.28
N LEU A 582 36.29 5.87 -20.08
CA LEU A 582 35.73 7.11 -20.65
C LEU A 582 34.58 6.81 -21.62
N GLY A 583 34.74 5.79 -22.46
CA GLY A 583 33.70 5.31 -23.38
C GLY A 583 32.48 4.76 -22.63
N ALA A 584 32.67 4.13 -21.47
CA ALA A 584 31.59 3.56 -20.64
C ALA A 584 30.61 4.64 -20.16
N ILE A 585 31.12 5.79 -19.74
CA ILE A 585 30.29 6.94 -19.30
C ILE A 585 29.45 7.46 -20.47
N SER A 586 30.07 7.60 -21.66
CA SER A 586 29.36 8.07 -22.86
C SER A 586 28.31 7.05 -23.32
N TYR A 587 28.63 5.76 -23.29
CA TYR A 587 27.72 4.67 -23.62
C TYR A 587 26.53 4.61 -22.66
N ALA A 588 26.80 4.69 -21.33
CA ALA A 588 25.75 4.72 -20.33
C ALA A 588 24.85 5.96 -20.48
N ALA A 589 25.43 7.15 -20.74
CA ALA A 589 24.66 8.37 -20.99
C ALA A 589 23.73 8.24 -22.21
N LEU A 590 24.20 7.62 -23.28
CA LEU A 590 23.40 7.37 -24.48
C LEU A 590 22.25 6.40 -24.20
N LEU A 591 22.53 5.32 -23.49
CA LEU A 591 21.47 4.35 -23.10
C LEU A 591 20.45 4.98 -22.16
N MET A 592 20.88 5.77 -21.16
CA MET A 592 19.97 6.50 -20.29
C MET A 592 19.10 7.50 -21.07
N LEU A 593 19.66 8.17 -22.07
CA LEU A 593 18.88 9.02 -22.95
C LEU A 593 17.84 8.22 -23.74
N ALA A 594 18.22 7.08 -24.29
CA ALA A 594 17.31 6.20 -25.04
C ALA A 594 16.18 5.65 -24.15
N LEU A 595 16.49 5.22 -22.90
CA LEU A 595 15.52 4.73 -21.94
C LEU A 595 14.48 5.79 -21.56
N ARG A 596 14.87 7.03 -21.39
CA ARG A 596 13.96 8.12 -21.04
C ARG A 596 13.22 8.76 -22.21
N THR A 597 13.56 8.41 -23.47
CA THR A 597 12.92 9.00 -24.66
C THR A 597 12.21 7.97 -25.52
N TRP A 598 12.87 6.87 -25.88
CA TRP A 598 12.34 5.86 -26.81
C TRP A 598 11.72 4.65 -26.09
N TRP A 599 12.17 4.33 -24.87
CA TRP A 599 11.76 3.15 -24.13
C TRP A 599 11.17 3.50 -22.73
N VAL A 600 10.46 4.63 -22.65
CA VAL A 600 9.83 5.10 -21.39
C VAL A 600 8.91 4.03 -20.81
N ASP A 601 8.12 3.36 -21.66
CA ASP A 601 7.16 2.33 -21.23
C ASP A 601 7.83 1.10 -20.59
N ALA A 602 9.08 0.81 -20.96
CA ALA A 602 9.82 -0.32 -20.38
C ALA A 602 10.32 -0.05 -18.96
N VAL A 603 10.58 1.21 -18.63
CA VAL A 603 11.11 1.60 -17.31
C VAL A 603 10.03 2.28 -16.44
N GLY A 604 8.96 2.78 -17.06
CA GLY A 604 7.83 3.39 -16.39
C GLY A 604 8.09 4.79 -15.84
N THR A 605 9.25 5.41 -16.11
CA THR A 605 9.57 6.77 -15.65
C THR A 605 10.48 7.53 -16.60
N THR A 606 10.29 8.85 -16.68
CA THR A 606 11.17 9.78 -17.41
C THR A 606 12.26 10.37 -16.51
N ALA A 607 12.21 10.13 -15.20
CA ALA A 607 13.09 10.74 -14.19
C ALA A 607 14.45 10.03 -14.03
N LEU A 608 14.93 9.36 -15.11
CA LEU A 608 16.20 8.65 -15.07
C LEU A 608 17.38 9.63 -15.18
N THR A 609 18.33 9.52 -14.26
CA THR A 609 19.58 10.28 -14.22
C THR A 609 20.80 9.37 -14.25
N LEU A 610 21.91 9.83 -14.83
CA LEU A 610 23.14 9.06 -14.86
C LEU A 610 23.82 9.11 -13.49
N HIS A 611 24.00 7.94 -12.88
CA HIS A 611 24.77 7.77 -11.65
C HIS A 611 26.10 7.10 -11.97
N VAL A 612 27.20 7.82 -11.85
CA VAL A 612 28.54 7.30 -12.11
C VAL A 612 29.06 6.62 -10.85
N SER A 613 28.93 5.29 -10.81
CA SER A 613 29.43 4.44 -9.73
C SER A 613 30.91 4.09 -9.96
N THR A 614 31.79 4.47 -9.05
CA THR A 614 33.21 4.14 -9.10
C THR A 614 33.44 2.63 -9.03
N SER A 615 32.62 1.91 -8.26
CA SER A 615 32.70 0.45 -8.14
C SER A 615 32.43 -0.25 -9.46
N SER A 616 31.42 0.16 -10.22
CA SER A 616 31.07 -0.41 -11.52
C SER A 616 32.12 -0.10 -12.59
N LEU A 617 32.68 1.11 -12.58
CA LEU A 617 33.79 1.45 -13.47
C LEU A 617 35.04 0.59 -13.19
N VAL A 618 35.42 0.46 -11.93
CA VAL A 618 36.57 -0.37 -11.52
C VAL A 618 36.31 -1.85 -11.84
N ALA A 619 35.13 -2.37 -11.53
CA ALA A 619 34.78 -3.75 -11.82
C ALA A 619 34.80 -4.04 -13.36
N GLY A 620 34.25 -3.11 -14.15
CA GLY A 620 34.29 -3.22 -15.61
C GLY A 620 35.71 -3.13 -16.19
N ALA A 621 36.54 -2.22 -15.66
CA ALA A 621 37.93 -2.09 -16.09
C ALA A 621 38.77 -3.35 -15.72
N ILE A 622 38.66 -3.84 -14.50
CA ILE A 622 39.34 -5.08 -14.06
C ILE A 622 38.87 -6.26 -14.86
N GLY A 623 37.54 -6.43 -15.04
CA GLY A 623 36.96 -7.51 -15.85
C GLY A 623 37.46 -7.48 -17.29
N GLY A 624 37.53 -6.31 -17.91
CA GLY A 624 38.06 -6.12 -19.24
C GLY A 624 39.56 -6.42 -19.36
N ILE A 625 40.37 -5.97 -18.39
CA ILE A 625 41.81 -6.28 -18.34
C ILE A 625 42.01 -7.81 -18.19
N VAL A 626 41.32 -8.44 -17.27
CA VAL A 626 41.42 -9.90 -17.04
C VAL A 626 41.01 -10.67 -18.31
N ALA A 627 39.92 -10.31 -18.93
CA ALA A 627 39.46 -10.95 -20.16
C ALA A 627 40.46 -10.75 -21.31
N ALA A 628 41.00 -9.54 -21.48
CA ALA A 628 42.04 -9.26 -22.48
C ALA A 628 43.31 -10.07 -22.22
N VAL A 629 43.79 -10.12 -20.98
CA VAL A 629 44.97 -10.91 -20.59
C VAL A 629 44.76 -12.42 -20.84
N VAL A 630 43.58 -12.95 -20.53
CA VAL A 630 43.23 -14.36 -20.82
C VAL A 630 43.25 -14.61 -22.32
N CYS A 631 42.68 -13.74 -23.16
CA CYS A 631 42.73 -13.86 -24.62
C CYS A 631 44.17 -13.81 -25.13
N ILE A 632 44.99 -12.90 -24.65
CA ILE A 632 46.40 -12.77 -25.00
C ILE A 632 47.15 -14.03 -24.61
N TRP A 633 46.96 -14.51 -23.39
CA TRP A 633 47.60 -15.75 -22.85
C TRP A 633 47.24 -16.97 -23.70
N TRP A 634 45.98 -17.10 -24.10
CA TRP A 634 45.52 -18.19 -24.98
C TRP A 634 46.19 -18.11 -26.37
N THR A 635 46.23 -16.92 -26.98
CA THR A 635 46.91 -16.69 -28.25
C THR A 635 48.40 -17.04 -28.19
N LEU A 636 49.10 -16.67 -27.10
CA LEU A 636 50.50 -16.99 -26.90
C LEU A 636 50.75 -18.49 -26.63
N ARG A 637 49.77 -19.19 -26.05
CA ARG A 637 49.89 -20.64 -25.82
C ARG A 637 49.87 -21.41 -27.15
N SER A 638 49.04 -21.03 -28.08
CA SER A 638 48.95 -21.67 -29.44
C SER A 638 50.23 -21.47 -30.27
N LEU A 639 51.05 -20.48 -29.95
CA LEU A 639 52.35 -20.19 -30.61
C LEU A 639 53.53 -20.92 -29.95
N ALA A 640 53.39 -21.45 -28.74
CA ALA A 640 54.48 -22.11 -28.03
C ALA A 640 54.94 -23.45 -28.65
N ASP A 641 54.06 -24.07 -29.44
CA ASP A 641 54.28 -25.40 -30.03
C ASP A 641 54.95 -25.32 -31.42
N ILE A 642 55.31 -24.11 -31.90
CA ILE A 642 55.91 -23.93 -33.24
C ILE A 642 57.43 -24.02 -33.16
N SER A 643 58.05 -24.77 -34.10
CA SER A 643 59.50 -25.01 -34.15
C SER A 643 60.31 -23.72 -34.46
N GLU A 644 61.54 -23.63 -33.97
CA GLU A 644 62.42 -22.47 -34.19
C GLU A 644 62.76 -22.23 -35.66
N ARG A 645 62.87 -23.31 -36.44
CA ARG A 645 63.11 -23.25 -37.88
C ARG A 645 61.95 -22.60 -38.63
N SER A 646 60.72 -22.98 -38.33
CA SER A 646 59.49 -22.40 -38.94
C SER A 646 59.36 -20.91 -38.58
N LEU A 647 59.71 -20.56 -37.35
CA LEU A 647 59.67 -19.14 -36.88
C LEU A 647 60.68 -18.26 -37.61
N LEU A 648 61.89 -18.76 -37.91
CA LEU A 648 62.90 -18.03 -38.70
C LEU A 648 62.54 -17.95 -40.20
N ALA A 649 61.92 -18.97 -40.75
CA ALA A 649 61.41 -18.98 -42.12
C ALA A 649 60.21 -18.05 -42.33
N GLY A 650 59.55 -17.64 -41.23
CA GLY A 650 58.32 -16.82 -41.29
C GLY A 650 57.07 -17.66 -41.65
N GLU A 651 57.15 -18.98 -41.54
CA GLU A 651 56.06 -19.91 -41.80
C GLU A 651 55.37 -20.32 -40.50
N LEU A 652 54.07 -20.03 -40.41
CA LEU A 652 53.18 -20.40 -39.27
C LEU A 652 52.42 -21.70 -39.54
N ALA A 653 52.64 -22.35 -40.70
CA ALA A 653 52.03 -23.61 -40.99
C ALA A 653 52.63 -24.69 -40.08
N SER A 654 51.85 -25.14 -39.09
CA SER A 654 52.13 -26.41 -38.43
C SER A 654 51.91 -27.53 -39.44
N ASP A 655 52.93 -28.29 -39.76
CA ASP A 655 52.77 -29.62 -40.33
C ASP A 655 51.99 -30.48 -39.32
N ALA A 656 50.63 -30.36 -39.38
CA ALA A 656 49.75 -31.32 -38.78
C ALA A 656 49.45 -32.37 -39.85
N SER A 657 50.31 -33.36 -39.95
CA SER A 657 50.00 -34.65 -40.54
C SER A 657 49.49 -35.58 -39.47
#